data_b1aa14da3b9a8434740cc9b1806cc197
#
_entry.id   b1aa14da3b9a8434740cc9b1806cc197
#
_cell.length_a   1.000
_cell.length_b   1.000
_cell.length_c   1.000
_cell.angle_alpha   90.00
_cell.angle_beta   90.00
_cell.angle_gamma   90.00
#
_symmetry.space_group_name_H-M   'P 1'
#
loop_
_entity.id
_entity.type
_entity.pdbx_description
1 polymer ?
#
loop_
_entity_poly.entity_id
_entity_poly.type
_entity_poly.pdbx_seq_one_letter_code
_entity_poly.pdbx_strand_id
1 'polypeptide(L)'
;MHLPITMRLTFLLLLLLFSHYSLAQIEWASAVVGVSSESVDAGLARPYGAQQVLGKPNKLPAHGESPCAWRTAVANNGKGEWIKVSFNRLMSVQTIVIAESWNPGAIAKIKLYDEAGKEYTVYQNPAPAPKKAHMLVHHIPPTPYKVAALKLELQTTAVPGFNQIDAIGISENKIQVSEDVGLNRVNKLNDNKIEPLGITVNSEYDEIMPVIASDGQTLYFVRKNHPDNIRNPFIPQLLNDDIWFSVRKPDGTWDVARHMAPPLNNYSHNYVCTALPDNNTLLLANRYLPEGRCIVGVSVARRKNTDEWEFPQALAINDFYNQSPYSEYFMAANQQVLLMAIQRNDSYGGRDLYVSFRQENGTWSIPRNLGAQVNTAGNEITPVLAADNRTLYFASNGISGYGDMDIYMTRRLDDTWQNWSEPINLGPPINTEDWDASYTIDAKGEYAYLVSYHQGNKGSADLFRLKLAQEIRPERVLLISGRVFNAQTNAPIAARIVYTNLADNQLSGTANANPVTGAYQISLPLKQSYGIRASAEGFFSLEERIDLSTDSMAAQPVIRDLFLVPLEEGQAMRLNNVSFEQGTATLLPESFTELRRLISLMNEYPAMEIRLEGHTDVEGNPMLNMQLSKERVQNIKQYLTNEGIAEIRIKTEAFGSTRPLTRSRDEASKKLNRRVEFRILKVK
;
A
#
# COMPACT_ATOMS: atom_id res chain seq x y z
N MET A 1 -48.06 -23.71 -13.62
CA MET A 1 -48.40 -24.10 -12.25
C MET A 1 -48.89 -22.86 -11.51
N HIS A 2 -50.21 -22.76 -11.28
CA HIS A 2 -50.81 -21.64 -10.53
C HIS A 2 -50.73 -21.94 -9.04
N LEU A 3 -50.01 -21.15 -8.29
CA LEU A 3 -50.00 -21.16 -6.82
C LEU A 3 -51.34 -20.63 -6.30
N PRO A 4 -51.95 -21.22 -5.28
CA PRO A 4 -53.26 -20.80 -4.75
C PRO A 4 -53.17 -19.39 -4.14
N ILE A 5 -54.28 -18.65 -4.28
CA ILE A 5 -54.42 -17.22 -3.92
C ILE A 5 -54.08 -16.96 -2.45
N THR A 6 -54.27 -17.94 -1.54
CA THR A 6 -53.92 -17.88 -0.13
C THR A 6 -52.40 -17.78 0.13
N MET A 7 -51.58 -18.41 -0.71
CA MET A 7 -50.11 -18.30 -0.61
C MET A 7 -49.57 -16.97 -1.12
N ARG A 8 -50.27 -16.30 -2.04
CA ARG A 8 -49.89 -14.96 -2.51
C ARG A 8 -50.16 -13.88 -1.47
N LEU A 9 -51.28 -14.00 -0.73
CA LEU A 9 -51.59 -13.05 0.35
C LEU A 9 -50.62 -13.18 1.54
N THR A 10 -50.20 -14.42 1.90
CA THR A 10 -49.22 -14.65 2.99
C THR A 10 -47.84 -14.14 2.62
N PHE A 11 -47.42 -14.26 1.33
CA PHE A 11 -46.13 -13.70 0.86
C PHE A 11 -46.17 -12.18 0.76
N LEU A 12 -47.30 -11.57 0.41
CA LEU A 12 -47.46 -10.11 0.42
C LEU A 12 -47.52 -9.53 1.83
N LEU A 13 -48.13 -10.24 2.80
CA LEU A 13 -48.16 -9.85 4.20
C LEU A 13 -46.75 -10.02 4.86
N LEU A 14 -45.97 -11.05 4.50
CA LEU A 14 -44.57 -11.17 4.95
C LEU A 14 -43.68 -10.07 4.33
N LEU A 15 -43.90 -9.69 3.07
CA LEU A 15 -43.17 -8.56 2.44
C LEU A 15 -43.54 -7.20 3.04
N LEU A 16 -44.76 -7.02 3.52
CA LEU A 16 -45.20 -5.80 4.22
C LEU A 16 -44.74 -5.75 5.67
N LEU A 17 -44.46 -6.91 6.33
CA LEU A 17 -43.88 -6.96 7.68
C LEU A 17 -42.35 -6.75 7.69
N PHE A 18 -41.65 -6.98 6.56
CA PHE A 18 -40.23 -6.66 6.44
C PHE A 18 -39.92 -5.20 6.08
N SER A 19 -40.93 -4.37 5.79
CA SER A 19 -40.74 -2.97 5.38
C SER A 19 -40.67 -1.98 6.56
N HIS A 20 -40.67 -2.42 7.83
CA HIS A 20 -40.67 -1.51 9.00
C HIS A 20 -39.66 -1.83 10.09
N TYR A 21 -38.60 -2.55 9.80
CA TYR A 21 -37.38 -2.40 10.61
C TYR A 21 -36.53 -1.27 10.02
N SER A 22 -37.00 -0.02 10.15
CA SER A 22 -36.11 1.12 10.17
C SER A 22 -35.17 0.91 11.37
N LEU A 23 -33.96 0.44 11.14
CA LEU A 23 -32.89 0.50 12.12
C LEU A 23 -32.90 1.93 12.64
N ALA A 24 -33.11 2.11 13.95
CA ALA A 24 -33.17 3.40 14.60
C ALA A 24 -31.86 4.15 14.31
N GLN A 25 -31.88 5.01 13.33
CA GLN A 25 -30.68 5.68 12.84
C GLN A 25 -30.45 6.96 13.61
N ILE A 26 -29.21 7.17 14.05
CA ILE A 26 -28.76 8.45 14.62
C ILE A 26 -28.44 9.37 13.44
N GLU A 27 -29.01 10.57 13.47
CA GLU A 27 -28.61 11.66 12.59
C GLU A 27 -27.53 12.47 13.32
N TRP A 28 -26.31 12.36 12.81
CA TRP A 28 -25.16 13.06 13.35
C TRP A 28 -25.09 14.50 12.82
N ALA A 29 -24.52 15.39 13.60
CA ALA A 29 -24.31 16.78 13.20
C ALA A 29 -23.58 16.87 11.85
N SER A 30 -24.05 17.75 10.96
CA SER A 30 -23.53 17.92 9.59
C SER A 30 -22.88 19.28 9.35
N ALA A 31 -23.20 20.28 10.17
CA ALA A 31 -22.53 21.58 10.08
C ALA A 31 -22.47 22.28 11.43
N VAL A 32 -21.41 23.05 11.64
CA VAL A 32 -21.28 23.98 12.77
C VAL A 32 -21.96 25.27 12.44
N VAL A 33 -22.95 25.67 13.25
CA VAL A 33 -23.69 26.93 13.12
C VAL A 33 -22.99 28.06 13.86
N GLY A 34 -22.30 27.73 14.96
CA GLY A 34 -21.52 28.68 15.74
C GLY A 34 -20.87 28.05 16.95
N VAL A 35 -19.86 28.68 17.47
CA VAL A 35 -19.06 28.24 18.61
C VAL A 35 -18.60 29.45 19.41
N SER A 36 -18.49 29.31 20.73
CA SER A 36 -18.00 30.40 21.63
C SER A 36 -16.49 30.61 21.46
N SER A 37 -15.75 29.51 21.42
CA SER A 37 -14.32 29.49 21.19
C SER A 37 -13.88 28.09 20.66
N GLU A 38 -12.73 28.04 20.03
CA GLU A 38 -12.08 26.79 19.60
C GLU A 38 -10.56 26.91 19.69
N SER A 39 -9.86 25.83 19.91
CA SER A 39 -8.41 25.79 19.80
C SER A 39 -8.01 26.01 18.33
N VAL A 40 -7.09 26.94 18.11
CA VAL A 40 -6.69 27.35 16.74
C VAL A 40 -5.30 26.81 16.45
N ASP A 41 -5.24 25.52 16.06
CA ASP A 41 -4.04 24.99 15.45
C ASP A 41 -4.17 25.03 13.92
N ALA A 42 -3.09 25.41 13.24
CA ALA A 42 -3.08 25.55 11.78
C ALA A 42 -3.15 24.19 11.10
N GLY A 43 -4.11 24.01 10.18
CA GLY A 43 -4.29 22.80 9.38
C GLY A 43 -5.61 22.83 8.65
N LEU A 44 -5.77 22.01 7.59
CA LEU A 44 -7.01 21.93 6.82
C LEU A 44 -8.19 21.40 7.69
N ALA A 45 -7.95 20.41 8.51
CA ALA A 45 -8.95 19.83 9.40
C ALA A 45 -9.04 20.51 10.75
N ARG A 46 -8.24 21.53 11.04
CA ARG A 46 -8.19 22.28 12.30
C ARG A 46 -8.26 21.38 13.53
N PRO A 47 -7.15 20.75 13.95
CA PRO A 47 -7.11 19.95 15.17
C PRO A 47 -7.78 20.69 16.32
N TYR A 48 -8.62 19.98 17.09
CA TYR A 48 -9.44 20.52 18.19
C TYR A 48 -10.51 21.56 17.78
N GLY A 49 -10.69 21.83 16.50
CA GLY A 49 -11.66 22.81 16.01
C GLY A 49 -13.10 22.32 16.11
N ALA A 50 -14.05 23.26 15.99
CA ALA A 50 -15.47 22.97 16.09
C ALA A 50 -15.98 21.97 15.04
N GLN A 51 -15.34 21.89 13.88
CA GLN A 51 -15.70 20.94 12.81
C GLN A 51 -15.50 19.47 13.23
N GLN A 52 -14.69 19.20 14.24
CA GLN A 52 -14.40 17.87 14.72
C GLN A 52 -15.59 17.17 15.40
N VAL A 53 -16.68 17.87 15.72
CA VAL A 53 -17.91 17.26 16.27
C VAL A 53 -18.84 16.72 15.19
N LEU A 54 -18.48 16.88 13.91
CA LEU A 54 -19.34 16.49 12.81
C LEU A 54 -19.16 15.00 12.44
N GLY A 55 -20.28 14.34 12.16
CA GLY A 55 -20.29 12.91 11.86
C GLY A 55 -20.33 12.04 13.13
N LYS A 56 -20.00 10.75 12.94
CA LYS A 56 -19.94 9.76 14.04
C LYS A 56 -18.77 10.07 14.98
N PRO A 57 -18.82 9.58 16.25
CA PRO A 57 -17.64 9.64 17.11
C PRO A 57 -16.42 9.01 16.44
N ASN A 58 -15.26 9.65 16.62
CA ASN A 58 -14.01 9.22 16.02
C ASN A 58 -12.91 8.90 17.05
N LYS A 59 -13.17 9.06 18.36
CA LYS A 59 -12.28 8.60 19.42
C LYS A 59 -12.86 7.44 20.22
N LEU A 60 -14.15 7.45 20.53
CA LEU A 60 -14.77 6.38 21.31
C LEU A 60 -14.79 5.03 20.52
N PRO A 61 -14.68 3.86 21.20
CA PRO A 61 -14.71 3.63 22.64
C PRO A 61 -13.39 3.92 23.38
N ALA A 62 -12.27 4.19 22.71
CA ALA A 62 -11.09 4.66 23.41
C ALA A 62 -11.36 6.01 24.07
N HIS A 63 -10.73 6.22 25.24
CA HIS A 63 -10.85 7.45 25.98
C HIS A 63 -9.53 8.23 25.89
N GLY A 64 -9.63 9.55 25.97
CA GLY A 64 -8.42 10.36 25.99
C GLY A 64 -8.56 11.66 25.21
N GLU A 65 -7.55 12.49 25.33
CA GLU A 65 -7.44 13.70 24.52
C GLU A 65 -7.29 13.32 23.04
N SER A 66 -8.07 14.00 22.18
CA SER A 66 -8.05 13.72 20.73
C SER A 66 -8.04 15.02 19.94
N PRO A 67 -7.13 15.18 18.95
CA PRO A 67 -7.18 16.31 18.02
C PRO A 67 -8.43 16.29 17.14
N CYS A 68 -9.11 15.15 17.05
CA CYS A 68 -10.35 14.94 16.30
C CYS A 68 -11.62 15.21 17.13
N ALA A 69 -11.52 15.90 18.26
CA ALA A 69 -12.66 16.36 19.08
C ALA A 69 -12.58 17.87 19.31
N TRP A 70 -13.72 18.53 19.35
CA TRP A 70 -13.76 19.97 19.68
C TRP A 70 -13.36 20.19 21.13
N ARG A 71 -12.49 21.16 21.36
CA ARG A 71 -12.21 21.75 22.67
C ARG A 71 -12.22 23.27 22.61
N THR A 72 -12.49 23.88 23.74
CA THR A 72 -12.46 25.34 23.93
C THR A 72 -11.04 25.88 23.78
N ALA A 73 -10.89 27.17 23.39
CA ALA A 73 -9.59 27.79 23.28
C ALA A 73 -8.79 27.83 24.57
N VAL A 74 -9.49 27.90 25.71
CA VAL A 74 -8.90 27.99 27.07
C VAL A 74 -9.59 27.02 27.99
N ALA A 75 -8.82 26.27 28.78
CA ALA A 75 -9.33 25.42 29.84
C ALA A 75 -9.94 26.24 30.99
N ASN A 76 -10.94 25.70 31.65
CA ASN A 76 -11.57 26.30 32.85
C ASN A 76 -12.10 27.74 32.64
N ASN A 77 -12.64 28.04 31.43
CA ASN A 77 -13.15 29.34 31.12
C ASN A 77 -14.48 29.63 31.87
N GLY A 78 -14.47 30.61 32.77
CA GLY A 78 -15.65 31.00 33.56
C GLY A 78 -16.74 31.78 32.81
N LYS A 79 -16.53 32.09 31.49
CA LYS A 79 -17.48 32.92 30.72
C LYS A 79 -18.62 32.10 30.06
N GLY A 80 -18.65 30.81 30.28
CA GLY A 80 -19.60 29.88 29.63
C GLY A 80 -19.19 29.60 28.16
N GLU A 81 -18.98 28.34 27.87
CA GLU A 81 -18.60 27.87 26.55
C GLU A 81 -19.78 27.15 25.88
N TRP A 82 -19.85 27.22 24.55
CA TRP A 82 -20.94 26.58 23.83
C TRP A 82 -20.58 26.26 22.39
N ILE A 83 -21.26 25.25 21.85
CA ILE A 83 -21.25 24.92 20.44
C ILE A 83 -22.66 24.71 19.93
N LYS A 84 -22.98 25.18 18.72
CA LYS A 84 -24.24 24.99 18.03
C LYS A 84 -24.00 24.31 16.70
N VAL A 85 -24.74 23.22 16.44
CA VAL A 85 -24.66 22.42 15.23
C VAL A 85 -26.01 22.28 14.57
N SER A 86 -26.05 21.96 13.27
CA SER A 86 -27.25 21.61 12.50
C SER A 86 -27.13 20.20 11.92
N PHE A 87 -28.30 19.70 11.44
CA PHE A 87 -28.46 18.36 10.91
C PHE A 87 -28.98 18.43 9.45
N ASN A 88 -28.67 17.43 8.63
CA ASN A 88 -29.17 17.39 7.24
C ASN A 88 -30.66 17.09 7.17
N ARG A 89 -31.18 16.32 8.13
CA ARG A 89 -32.58 15.91 8.17
C ARG A 89 -33.33 16.58 9.33
N LEU A 90 -34.43 17.24 9.01
CA LEU A 90 -35.35 17.80 10.00
C LEU A 90 -36.26 16.70 10.56
N MET A 91 -36.24 16.48 11.88
CA MET A 91 -37.00 15.40 12.50
C MET A 91 -37.55 15.80 13.88
N SER A 92 -38.63 15.10 14.31
CA SER A 92 -39.02 15.08 15.72
C SER A 92 -37.98 14.25 16.50
N VAL A 93 -37.55 14.70 17.67
CA VAL A 93 -36.44 14.10 18.41
C VAL A 93 -36.96 13.47 19.70
N GLN A 94 -36.51 12.25 19.99
CA GLN A 94 -36.73 11.53 21.25
C GLN A 94 -35.44 11.16 21.96
N THR A 95 -34.29 11.10 21.27
CA THR A 95 -32.98 10.81 21.86
C THR A 95 -31.95 11.81 21.37
N ILE A 96 -31.15 12.32 22.30
CA ILE A 96 -29.96 13.15 22.05
C ILE A 96 -28.75 12.36 22.50
N VAL A 97 -27.71 12.34 21.69
CA VAL A 97 -26.46 11.59 21.91
C VAL A 97 -25.29 12.55 21.82
N ILE A 98 -24.52 12.62 22.90
CA ILE A 98 -23.30 13.45 22.95
C ILE A 98 -22.13 12.55 23.36
N ALA A 99 -21.11 12.48 22.53
CA ALA A 99 -19.86 11.79 22.81
C ALA A 99 -18.85 12.80 23.40
N GLU A 100 -18.33 12.51 24.57
CA GLU A 100 -17.33 13.32 25.30
C GLU A 100 -16.03 12.51 25.39
N SER A 101 -15.04 12.76 24.53
CA SER A 101 -13.80 11.96 24.47
C SER A 101 -12.89 12.16 25.68
N TRP A 102 -12.89 13.36 26.27
CA TRP A 102 -12.02 13.74 27.38
C TRP A 102 -12.70 14.62 28.40
N ASN A 103 -12.44 14.36 29.69
CA ASN A 103 -13.01 15.08 30.85
C ASN A 103 -14.55 15.27 30.76
N PRO A 104 -15.34 14.18 30.70
CA PRO A 104 -16.78 14.26 30.51
C PRO A 104 -17.52 14.83 31.76
N GLY A 105 -18.67 15.45 31.49
CA GLY A 105 -19.57 15.93 32.55
C GLY A 105 -19.71 17.44 32.68
N ALA A 106 -19.05 18.22 31.80
CA ALA A 106 -19.15 19.69 31.79
C ALA A 106 -20.46 20.22 31.17
N ILE A 107 -21.29 19.38 30.54
CA ILE A 107 -22.53 19.80 29.88
C ILE A 107 -23.52 20.33 30.92
N ALA A 108 -23.83 21.62 30.83
CA ALA A 108 -24.78 22.32 31.73
C ALA A 108 -26.18 22.38 31.11
N LYS A 109 -26.29 22.64 29.78
CA LYS A 109 -27.60 22.71 29.09
C LYS A 109 -27.53 22.17 27.70
N ILE A 110 -28.64 21.60 27.22
CA ILE A 110 -28.90 21.27 25.83
C ILE A 110 -30.16 22.01 25.38
N LYS A 111 -30.05 22.71 24.28
CA LYS A 111 -31.12 23.47 23.66
C LYS A 111 -31.34 22.98 22.23
N LEU A 112 -32.59 22.77 21.86
CA LEU A 112 -33.01 22.46 20.51
C LEU A 112 -33.59 23.70 19.84
N TYR A 113 -33.46 23.79 18.52
CA TYR A 113 -34.01 24.87 17.72
C TYR A 113 -34.89 24.30 16.61
N ASP A 114 -36.10 24.86 16.45
CA ASP A 114 -36.96 24.53 15.30
C ASP A 114 -36.52 25.27 14.01
N GLU A 115 -37.24 25.04 12.92
CA GLU A 115 -36.98 25.66 11.63
C GLU A 115 -37.14 27.20 11.65
N ALA A 116 -37.97 27.74 12.57
CA ALA A 116 -38.11 29.18 12.78
C ALA A 116 -37.06 29.79 13.67
N GLY A 117 -36.14 28.97 14.17
CA GLY A 117 -35.08 29.42 15.10
C GLY A 117 -35.50 29.60 16.56
N LYS A 118 -36.73 29.16 16.91
CA LYS A 118 -37.19 29.21 18.32
C LYS A 118 -36.45 28.18 19.15
N GLU A 119 -35.99 28.62 20.34
CA GLU A 119 -35.18 27.85 21.28
C GLU A 119 -36.06 27.09 22.28
N TYR A 120 -35.66 25.85 22.59
CA TYR A 120 -36.29 24.98 23.59
C TYR A 120 -35.23 24.32 24.45
N THR A 121 -35.18 24.61 25.73
CA THR A 121 -34.25 23.92 26.67
C THR A 121 -34.82 22.54 27.00
N VAL A 122 -34.08 21.49 26.66
CA VAL A 122 -34.50 20.08 26.82
C VAL A 122 -33.68 19.33 27.86
N TYR A 123 -32.53 19.86 28.27
CA TYR A 123 -31.67 19.33 29.32
C TYR A 123 -31.09 20.48 30.14
N GLN A 124 -31.09 20.34 31.45
CA GLN A 124 -30.44 21.27 32.37
C GLN A 124 -29.84 20.50 33.53
N ASN A 125 -28.54 20.67 33.72
CA ASN A 125 -27.78 20.20 34.86
C ASN A 125 -27.30 21.41 35.68
N PRO A 126 -27.87 21.69 36.87
CA PRO A 126 -27.50 22.85 37.66
C PRO A 126 -26.15 22.71 38.35
N ALA A 127 -25.61 21.49 38.47
CA ALA A 127 -24.34 21.16 39.11
C ALA A 127 -23.55 20.15 38.29
N PRO A 128 -22.96 20.58 37.13
CA PRO A 128 -22.05 19.74 36.37
C PRO A 128 -20.88 19.27 37.23
N ALA A 129 -20.44 18.04 37.03
CA ALA A 129 -19.34 17.44 37.77
C ALA A 129 -18.67 16.34 36.90
N PRO A 130 -17.40 15.98 37.14
CA PRO A 130 -16.72 14.90 36.43
C PRO A 130 -17.52 13.61 36.42
N LYS A 131 -17.56 12.94 35.27
CA LYS A 131 -18.25 11.66 35.06
C LYS A 131 -17.27 10.59 34.61
N LYS A 132 -17.65 9.31 34.77
CA LYS A 132 -16.92 8.17 34.24
C LYS A 132 -17.39 7.80 32.81
N ALA A 133 -18.71 8.01 32.54
CA ALA A 133 -19.28 7.68 31.23
C ALA A 133 -18.95 8.78 30.22
N HIS A 134 -18.48 8.38 29.09
CA HIS A 134 -18.08 9.25 27.96
C HIS A 134 -19.21 9.44 26.92
N MET A 135 -20.34 8.75 27.08
CA MET A 135 -21.52 8.92 26.23
C MET A 135 -22.69 9.44 27.05
N LEU A 136 -23.19 10.65 26.74
CA LEU A 136 -24.44 11.17 27.28
C LEU A 136 -25.57 10.79 26.31
N VAL A 137 -26.45 9.87 26.72
CA VAL A 137 -27.69 9.52 26.01
C VAL A 137 -28.86 10.10 26.81
N HIS A 138 -29.52 11.10 26.25
CA HIS A 138 -30.62 11.80 26.91
C HIS A 138 -31.96 11.58 26.15
N HIS A 139 -32.93 11.02 26.86
CA HIS A 139 -34.27 10.77 26.30
C HIS A 139 -35.24 11.88 26.70
N ILE A 140 -36.03 12.33 25.73
CA ILE A 140 -37.09 13.31 25.89
C ILE A 140 -38.41 12.79 25.30
N PRO A 141 -39.56 13.32 25.67
CA PRO A 141 -40.77 13.11 24.90
C PRO A 141 -40.60 13.56 23.45
N PRO A 142 -41.29 12.94 22.47
CA PRO A 142 -41.20 13.37 21.06
C PRO A 142 -41.44 14.87 20.95
N THR A 143 -40.51 15.61 20.33
CA THR A 143 -40.71 17.05 20.14
C THR A 143 -41.91 17.31 19.23
N PRO A 144 -42.83 18.23 19.58
CA PRO A 144 -43.98 18.59 18.72
C PRO A 144 -43.57 19.46 17.53
N TYR A 145 -42.27 19.69 17.34
CA TYR A 145 -41.65 20.45 16.27
C TYR A 145 -40.49 19.64 15.68
N LYS A 146 -40.11 19.98 14.46
CA LYS A 146 -38.92 19.43 13.81
C LYS A 146 -37.69 20.20 14.25
N VAL A 147 -36.65 19.48 14.61
CA VAL A 147 -35.38 20.03 15.09
C VAL A 147 -34.48 20.34 13.89
N ALA A 148 -34.01 21.57 13.81
CA ALA A 148 -33.06 22.05 12.79
C ALA A 148 -31.65 22.19 13.35
N ALA A 149 -31.49 22.52 14.64
CA ALA A 149 -30.20 22.69 15.29
C ALA A 149 -30.22 22.29 16.76
N LEU A 150 -29.04 22.02 17.31
CA LEU A 150 -28.79 21.75 18.72
C LEU A 150 -27.65 22.64 19.21
N LYS A 151 -27.79 23.21 20.43
CA LYS A 151 -26.75 23.93 21.10
C LYS A 151 -26.39 23.25 22.42
N LEU A 152 -25.11 23.00 22.67
CA LEU A 152 -24.56 22.59 23.95
C LEU A 152 -23.99 23.81 24.66
N GLU A 153 -24.28 23.95 25.94
CA GLU A 153 -23.65 24.92 26.84
C GLU A 153 -22.86 24.17 27.91
N LEU A 154 -21.56 24.49 28.04
CA LEU A 154 -20.65 23.86 28.99
C LEU A 154 -20.33 24.78 30.14
N GLN A 155 -20.20 24.20 31.34
CA GLN A 155 -19.62 24.85 32.52
C GLN A 155 -18.23 24.24 32.77
N THR A 156 -17.24 24.69 32.03
CA THR A 156 -15.89 24.12 32.00
C THR A 156 -15.15 24.25 33.34
N THR A 157 -15.52 25.22 34.19
CA THR A 157 -14.97 25.36 35.55
C THR A 157 -15.41 24.26 36.52
N ALA A 158 -16.51 23.57 36.24
CA ALA A 158 -17.01 22.48 37.07
C ALA A 158 -16.26 21.16 36.85
N VAL A 159 -15.59 21.01 35.69
CA VAL A 159 -14.76 19.84 35.33
C VAL A 159 -13.39 20.37 34.90
N PRO A 160 -12.38 20.41 35.81
CA PRO A 160 -11.09 21.04 35.53
C PRO A 160 -10.34 20.42 34.38
N GLY A 161 -9.67 21.25 33.59
CA GLY A 161 -8.95 20.89 32.40
C GLY A 161 -9.71 21.23 31.11
N PHE A 162 -9.23 20.73 29.98
CA PHE A 162 -9.99 20.81 28.75
C PHE A 162 -11.09 19.75 28.72
N ASN A 163 -12.27 20.14 28.30
CA ASN A 163 -13.39 19.22 28.04
C ASN A 163 -13.49 19.07 26.52
N GLN A 164 -13.65 17.86 26.02
CA GLN A 164 -13.72 17.59 24.59
C GLN A 164 -15.05 16.93 24.20
N ILE A 165 -15.67 17.46 23.15
CA ILE A 165 -16.86 16.90 22.50
C ILE A 165 -16.43 16.27 21.18
N ASP A 166 -16.64 14.97 21.06
CA ASP A 166 -16.28 14.15 19.92
C ASP A 166 -17.38 14.11 18.84
N ALA A 167 -18.65 13.95 19.28
CA ALA A 167 -19.78 13.94 18.34
C ALA A 167 -21.09 14.40 18.99
N ILE A 168 -22.02 14.89 18.16
CA ILE A 168 -23.36 15.31 18.53
C ILE A 168 -24.36 14.66 17.58
N GLY A 169 -25.32 13.90 18.11
CA GLY A 169 -26.33 13.20 17.33
C GLY A 169 -27.74 13.31 17.91
N ILE A 170 -28.74 13.12 17.07
CA ILE A 170 -30.18 13.07 17.44
C ILE A 170 -30.85 11.86 16.81
N SER A 171 -31.93 11.36 17.42
CA SER A 171 -32.77 10.31 16.85
C SER A 171 -34.23 10.58 17.09
N GLU A 172 -35.09 10.22 16.12
CA GLU A 172 -36.54 10.26 16.25
C GLU A 172 -37.11 9.12 17.10
N ASN A 173 -36.29 8.14 17.45
CA ASN A 173 -36.65 6.99 18.25
C ASN A 173 -35.96 7.05 19.63
N LYS A 174 -36.58 6.40 20.60
CA LYS A 174 -35.94 6.13 21.88
C LYS A 174 -34.99 4.96 21.73
N ILE A 175 -33.68 5.22 21.69
CA ILE A 175 -32.63 4.23 21.44
C ILE A 175 -31.61 4.18 22.58
N GLN A 176 -31.01 3.00 22.74
CA GLN A 176 -29.79 2.85 23.53
C GLN A 176 -28.60 2.97 22.57
N VAL A 177 -27.55 3.67 22.99
CA VAL A 177 -26.35 3.90 22.20
C VAL A 177 -25.14 3.50 23.03
N SER A 178 -24.31 2.63 22.48
CA SER A 178 -23.04 2.24 23.10
C SER A 178 -21.88 3.12 22.62
N GLU A 179 -20.79 3.14 23.37
CA GLU A 179 -19.60 3.96 23.03
C GLU A 179 -18.93 3.52 21.75
N ASP A 180 -19.15 2.28 21.30
CA ASP A 180 -18.61 1.75 20.03
C ASP A 180 -19.44 2.08 18.78
N VAL A 181 -20.41 3.00 18.86
CA VAL A 181 -21.30 3.39 17.76
C VAL A 181 -20.58 3.97 16.55
N GLY A 182 -19.39 4.55 16.75
CA GLY A 182 -18.51 5.06 15.69
C GLY A 182 -17.59 3.99 15.08
N LEU A 183 -17.38 2.89 15.79
CA LEU A 183 -16.37 1.90 15.46
C LEU A 183 -16.78 1.01 14.29
N ASN A 184 -16.10 1.15 13.17
CA ASN A 184 -16.19 0.21 12.05
C ASN A 184 -15.14 -0.89 12.23
N ARG A 185 -15.56 -2.07 12.68
CA ARG A 185 -14.67 -3.18 13.01
C ARG A 185 -15.03 -4.49 12.34
N VAL A 186 -14.08 -5.40 12.29
CA VAL A 186 -14.30 -6.80 11.88
C VAL A 186 -15.05 -7.54 13.00
N ASN A 187 -16.15 -8.18 12.64
CA ASN A 187 -17.05 -8.80 13.62
C ASN A 187 -16.56 -10.11 14.25
N LYS A 188 -15.52 -10.76 13.72
CA LYS A 188 -15.02 -12.05 14.21
C LYS A 188 -13.52 -12.24 13.94
N LEU A 189 -12.69 -11.83 14.87
CA LEU A 189 -11.29 -12.29 14.95
C LEU A 189 -11.07 -13.32 16.08
N ASN A 190 -12.13 -13.88 16.64
CA ASN A 190 -12.16 -14.56 17.94
C ASN A 190 -11.23 -15.80 18.11
N ASP A 191 -10.62 -16.35 17.05
CA ASP A 191 -9.78 -17.55 17.14
C ASP A 191 -8.29 -17.32 16.78
N ASN A 192 -7.88 -16.10 16.49
CA ASN A 192 -6.52 -15.80 16.08
C ASN A 192 -5.63 -15.59 17.31
N LYS A 193 -4.88 -16.64 17.70
CA LYS A 193 -3.86 -16.48 18.74
C LYS A 193 -2.68 -15.68 18.20
N ILE A 194 -2.27 -14.67 18.98
CA ILE A 194 -0.97 -14.03 18.82
C ILE A 194 0.09 -15.01 19.33
N GLU A 195 1.09 -15.30 18.50
CA GLU A 195 2.20 -16.20 18.81
C GLU A 195 3.48 -15.40 18.95
N PRO A 196 4.19 -15.44 20.09
CA PRO A 196 5.49 -14.81 20.22
C PRO A 196 6.50 -15.48 19.28
N LEU A 197 7.44 -14.71 18.73
CA LEU A 197 8.45 -15.26 17.82
C LEU A 197 9.53 -16.08 18.54
N GLY A 198 9.51 -16.11 19.88
CA GLY A 198 10.37 -16.93 20.70
C GLY A 198 11.72 -16.28 21.03
N ILE A 199 12.51 -16.96 21.87
CA ILE A 199 13.73 -16.43 22.48
C ILE A 199 14.91 -16.22 21.51
N THR A 200 14.80 -16.74 20.30
CA THR A 200 15.80 -16.54 19.25
C THR A 200 15.66 -15.19 18.57
N VAL A 201 14.47 -14.58 18.66
CA VAL A 201 14.15 -13.24 18.13
C VAL A 201 13.94 -12.25 19.26
N ASN A 202 13.03 -12.55 20.20
CA ASN A 202 12.71 -11.70 21.33
C ASN A 202 13.74 -11.85 22.46
N SER A 203 14.23 -10.74 23.00
CA SER A 203 15.28 -10.68 23.99
C SER A 203 14.86 -9.85 25.22
N GLU A 204 15.79 -9.51 26.09
CA GLU A 204 15.58 -8.57 27.20
C GLU A 204 15.52 -7.09 26.74
N TYR A 205 15.81 -6.84 25.47
CA TYR A 205 15.71 -5.52 24.83
C TYR A 205 14.38 -5.40 24.10
N ASP A 206 14.05 -4.18 23.66
CA ASP A 206 12.85 -3.95 22.86
C ASP A 206 13.10 -4.32 21.40
N GLU A 207 12.30 -5.22 20.89
CA GLU A 207 12.21 -5.53 19.46
C GLU A 207 11.00 -4.81 18.86
N ILE A 208 11.25 -3.93 17.88
CA ILE A 208 10.23 -3.11 17.23
C ILE A 208 10.38 -3.11 15.71
N MET A 209 9.40 -2.56 15.00
CA MET A 209 9.40 -2.35 13.54
C MET A 209 9.71 -3.62 12.74
N PRO A 210 8.95 -4.70 12.88
CA PRO A 210 9.15 -5.92 12.12
C PRO A 210 8.89 -5.69 10.63
N VAL A 211 9.75 -6.23 9.77
CA VAL A 211 9.58 -6.26 8.32
C VAL A 211 9.89 -7.65 7.82
N ILE A 212 8.87 -8.37 7.39
CA ILE A 212 9.04 -9.71 6.81
C ILE A 212 9.35 -9.60 5.32
N ALA A 213 10.39 -10.29 4.86
CA ALA A 213 10.68 -10.41 3.44
C ALA A 213 9.56 -11.17 2.71
N SER A 214 9.36 -10.88 1.44
CA SER A 214 8.24 -11.41 0.66
C SER A 214 8.23 -12.93 0.51
N ASP A 215 9.39 -13.58 0.67
CA ASP A 215 9.51 -15.05 0.71
C ASP A 215 9.05 -15.66 2.05
N GLY A 216 8.79 -14.83 3.06
CA GLY A 216 8.44 -15.25 4.41
C GLY A 216 9.58 -15.93 5.18
N GLN A 217 10.83 -15.79 4.71
CA GLN A 217 12.00 -16.47 5.29
C GLN A 217 12.87 -15.53 6.13
N THR A 218 13.00 -14.27 5.75
CA THR A 218 13.85 -13.32 6.48
C THR A 218 12.99 -12.27 7.17
N LEU A 219 13.15 -12.14 8.48
CA LEU A 219 12.54 -11.08 9.29
C LEU A 219 13.61 -10.07 9.66
N TYR A 220 13.41 -8.83 9.26
CA TYR A 220 14.16 -7.67 9.71
C TYR A 220 13.40 -6.98 10.84
N PHE A 221 14.11 -6.41 11.81
CA PHE A 221 13.51 -5.65 12.90
C PHE A 221 14.55 -4.74 13.53
N VAL A 222 14.11 -3.85 14.38
CA VAL A 222 14.97 -3.00 15.19
C VAL A 222 15.10 -3.58 16.58
N ARG A 223 16.33 -3.66 17.09
CA ARG A 223 16.57 -3.92 18.52
C ARG A 223 17.10 -2.64 19.15
N LYS A 224 16.38 -2.13 20.14
CA LYS A 224 16.72 -0.87 20.81
C LYS A 224 17.78 -1.09 21.86
N ASN A 225 18.74 -0.18 21.94
CA ASN A 225 19.67 -0.08 23.07
C ASN A 225 20.52 -1.34 23.32
N HIS A 226 20.64 -2.26 22.36
CA HIS A 226 21.45 -3.47 22.52
C HIS A 226 22.95 -3.12 22.59
N PRO A 227 23.78 -3.81 23.41
CA PRO A 227 25.22 -3.54 23.54
C PRO A 227 26.02 -3.63 22.23
N ASP A 228 25.59 -4.50 21.30
CA ASP A 228 26.24 -4.70 20.00
C ASP A 228 25.83 -3.65 18.95
N ASN A 229 24.87 -2.78 19.26
CA ASN A 229 24.48 -1.70 18.36
C ASN A 229 25.64 -0.70 18.17
N ILE A 230 25.75 -0.15 16.96
CA ILE A 230 26.83 0.77 16.59
C ILE A 230 26.66 2.09 17.34
N ARG A 231 27.60 2.39 18.22
CA ARG A 231 27.56 3.59 19.06
C ARG A 231 28.11 4.80 18.34
N ASN A 232 27.51 5.96 18.60
CA ASN A 232 28.06 7.22 18.13
C ASN A 232 29.38 7.50 18.81
N PRO A 233 30.53 7.62 18.08
CA PRO A 233 31.85 7.84 18.67
C PRO A 233 31.96 9.20 19.36
N PHE A 234 31.11 10.17 19.03
CA PHE A 234 31.12 11.51 19.66
C PHE A 234 30.24 11.59 20.91
N ILE A 235 29.25 10.67 21.06
CA ILE A 235 28.34 10.59 22.20
C ILE A 235 28.15 9.11 22.57
N PRO A 236 29.20 8.44 23.11
CA PRO A 236 29.20 6.98 23.33
C PRO A 236 28.15 6.49 24.35
N GLN A 237 27.66 7.39 25.21
CA GLN A 237 26.58 7.11 26.17
C GLN A 237 25.18 7.12 25.54
N LEU A 238 25.02 7.66 24.33
CA LEU A 238 23.75 7.60 23.59
C LEU A 238 23.61 6.20 23.00
N LEU A 239 22.64 5.48 23.49
CA LEU A 239 22.28 4.17 22.96
C LEU A 239 21.54 4.34 21.63
N ASN A 240 21.77 3.43 20.69
CA ASN A 240 21.28 3.51 19.32
C ASN A 240 20.30 2.36 19.01
N ASP A 241 19.52 2.54 17.96
CA ASP A 241 18.60 1.56 17.43
C ASP A 241 19.16 1.04 16.10
N ASP A 242 19.46 -0.25 16.03
CA ASP A 242 20.07 -0.88 14.86
C ASP A 242 19.17 -1.95 14.27
N ILE A 243 19.39 -2.21 12.98
CA ILE A 243 18.75 -3.28 12.24
C ILE A 243 19.33 -4.61 12.67
N TRP A 244 18.44 -5.53 13.05
CA TRP A 244 18.71 -6.95 13.28
C TRP A 244 17.88 -7.78 12.30
N PHE A 245 18.27 -9.03 12.10
CA PHE A 245 17.51 -9.96 11.27
C PHE A 245 17.59 -11.40 11.79
N SER A 246 16.57 -12.17 11.47
CA SER A 246 16.53 -13.61 11.72
C SER A 246 16.01 -14.32 10.46
N VAL A 247 16.45 -15.56 10.26
CA VAL A 247 16.06 -16.39 9.13
C VAL A 247 15.21 -17.55 9.63
N ARG A 248 14.13 -17.86 8.94
CA ARG A 248 13.23 -18.95 9.27
C ARG A 248 13.83 -20.28 8.85
N LYS A 249 13.84 -21.23 9.76
CA LYS A 249 14.31 -22.61 9.50
C LYS A 249 13.26 -23.45 8.78
N PRO A 250 13.67 -24.58 8.17
CA PRO A 250 12.72 -25.48 7.52
C PRO A 250 11.63 -26.07 8.46
N ASP A 251 11.91 -26.15 9.76
CA ASP A 251 10.95 -26.58 10.79
C ASP A 251 9.95 -25.48 11.17
N GLY A 252 10.08 -24.30 10.59
CA GLY A 252 9.21 -23.15 10.83
C GLY A 252 9.61 -22.27 12.01
N THR A 253 10.64 -22.64 12.80
CA THR A 253 11.21 -21.81 13.86
C THR A 253 12.14 -20.73 13.30
N TRP A 254 12.47 -19.72 14.13
CA TRP A 254 13.42 -18.66 13.76
C TRP A 254 14.83 -19.00 14.24
N ASP A 255 15.83 -18.67 13.44
CA ASP A 255 17.23 -18.75 13.85
C ASP A 255 17.55 -17.63 14.86
N VAL A 256 18.71 -17.74 15.54
CA VAL A 256 19.17 -16.69 16.43
C VAL A 256 19.33 -15.39 15.65
N ALA A 257 18.76 -14.32 16.18
CA ALA A 257 18.85 -13.00 15.57
C ALA A 257 20.31 -12.51 15.47
N ARG A 258 20.64 -11.90 14.34
CA ARG A 258 21.97 -11.39 14.03
C ARG A 258 21.92 -9.89 13.76
N HIS A 259 22.94 -9.17 14.26
CA HIS A 259 23.11 -7.75 13.99
C HIS A 259 23.51 -7.53 12.54
N MET A 260 22.89 -6.56 11.87
CA MET A 260 23.20 -6.20 10.49
C MET A 260 24.50 -5.40 10.43
N ALA A 261 25.40 -5.80 9.52
CA ALA A 261 26.67 -5.10 9.35
C ALA A 261 26.52 -3.73 8.65
N PRO A 262 27.53 -2.84 8.78
CA PRO A 262 27.65 -1.68 7.90
C PRO A 262 27.63 -2.11 6.42
N PRO A 263 27.10 -1.27 5.48
CA PRO A 263 26.73 0.13 5.69
C PRO A 263 25.27 0.34 6.15
N LEU A 264 24.48 -0.72 6.40
CA LEU A 264 23.06 -0.60 6.75
C LEU A 264 22.88 -0.07 8.19
N ASN A 265 23.75 -0.51 9.13
CA ASN A 265 23.85 0.09 10.45
C ASN A 265 25.00 1.11 10.51
N ASN A 266 24.78 2.20 11.20
CA ASN A 266 25.74 3.26 11.47
C ASN A 266 25.43 3.91 12.83
N TYR A 267 26.00 5.06 13.19
CA TYR A 267 25.77 5.68 14.51
C TYR A 267 24.49 6.54 14.59
N SER A 268 23.57 6.41 13.66
CA SER A 268 22.20 6.95 13.77
C SER A 268 21.22 5.81 14.02
N HIS A 269 19.95 6.14 14.29
CA HIS A 269 18.89 5.15 14.34
C HIS A 269 18.66 4.59 12.93
N ASN A 270 18.75 3.27 12.80
CA ASN A 270 18.66 2.58 11.53
C ASN A 270 17.49 1.59 11.55
N TYR A 271 16.65 1.59 10.53
CA TYR A 271 15.57 0.61 10.36
C TYR A 271 15.20 0.37 8.91
N VAL A 272 14.75 -0.85 8.65
CA VAL A 272 14.18 -1.24 7.36
C VAL A 272 12.72 -0.80 7.33
N CYS A 273 12.32 -0.09 6.27
CA CYS A 273 10.93 0.27 6.02
C CYS A 273 10.20 -0.81 5.22
N THR A 274 10.88 -1.40 4.23
CA THR A 274 10.31 -2.43 3.36
C THR A 274 11.41 -3.35 2.83
N ALA A 275 11.20 -4.66 2.90
CA ALA A 275 11.97 -5.64 2.15
C ALA A 275 11.20 -5.98 0.87
N LEU A 276 11.78 -5.64 -0.30
CA LEU A 276 11.08 -5.80 -1.56
C LEU A 276 11.01 -7.26 -2.01
N PRO A 277 10.03 -7.63 -2.86
CA PRO A 277 9.82 -9.01 -3.27
C PRO A 277 11.01 -9.70 -3.91
N ASP A 278 11.91 -8.93 -4.50
CA ASP A 278 13.14 -9.45 -5.13
C ASP A 278 14.16 -10.01 -4.12
N ASN A 279 13.95 -9.82 -2.81
CA ASN A 279 14.86 -10.18 -1.71
C ASN A 279 16.29 -9.60 -1.86
N ASN A 280 16.47 -8.65 -2.78
CA ASN A 280 17.73 -8.01 -3.13
C ASN A 280 17.71 -6.50 -2.95
N THR A 281 16.57 -5.96 -2.54
CA THR A 281 16.37 -4.52 -2.36
C THR A 281 15.68 -4.24 -1.02
N LEU A 282 16.26 -3.34 -0.22
CA LEU A 282 15.67 -2.82 1.02
C LEU A 282 15.40 -1.33 0.90
N LEU A 283 14.22 -0.89 1.33
CA LEU A 283 13.94 0.50 1.62
C LEU A 283 14.34 0.76 3.08
N LEU A 284 15.16 1.76 3.29
CA LEU A 284 15.67 2.15 4.60
C LEU A 284 15.17 3.54 4.95
N ALA A 285 14.80 3.74 6.19
CA ALA A 285 14.56 5.08 6.70
C ALA A 285 15.85 5.90 6.67
N ASN A 286 15.66 7.20 6.54
CA ASN A 286 16.72 8.19 6.52
C ASN A 286 17.56 8.20 5.24
N ARG A 287 18.20 9.32 5.03
CA ARG A 287 19.25 9.50 4.03
C ARG A 287 20.61 9.26 4.67
N TYR A 288 21.29 8.25 4.20
CA TYR A 288 22.63 7.85 4.68
C TYR A 288 23.71 8.78 4.12
N LEU A 289 24.62 9.19 4.97
CA LEU A 289 25.77 10.03 4.62
C LEU A 289 27.08 9.25 4.79
N PRO A 290 28.11 9.50 3.95
CA PRO A 290 29.36 8.74 3.97
C PRO A 290 30.10 8.76 5.31
N GLU A 291 29.92 9.82 6.10
CA GLU A 291 30.52 9.97 7.43
C GLU A 291 29.84 9.11 8.51
N GLY A 292 28.88 8.24 8.16
CA GLY A 292 28.26 7.28 9.07
C GLY A 292 27.11 7.81 9.90
N ARG A 293 26.53 8.95 9.53
CA ARG A 293 25.29 9.50 10.12
C ARG A 293 24.15 9.51 9.11
N CYS A 294 22.95 9.72 9.59
CA CYS A 294 21.76 9.89 8.76
C CYS A 294 21.11 11.26 8.97
N ILE A 295 20.38 11.71 7.95
CA ILE A 295 19.47 12.86 8.00
C ILE A 295 18.07 12.46 7.51
N VAL A 296 17.08 13.29 7.73
CA VAL A 296 15.69 13.04 7.30
C VAL A 296 15.62 12.74 5.80
N GLY A 297 14.90 11.69 5.45
CA GLY A 297 14.72 11.21 4.09
C GLY A 297 14.57 9.70 4.03
N VAL A 298 14.79 9.13 2.88
CA VAL A 298 14.64 7.69 2.62
C VAL A 298 15.69 7.23 1.63
N SER A 299 16.21 6.03 1.82
CA SER A 299 17.26 5.44 0.99
C SER A 299 16.91 4.02 0.54
N VAL A 300 17.51 3.57 -0.55
CA VAL A 300 17.44 2.19 -1.04
C VAL A 300 18.84 1.58 -0.98
N ALA A 301 18.93 0.39 -0.39
CA ALA A 301 20.13 -0.46 -0.46
C ALA A 301 19.85 -1.66 -1.37
N ARG A 302 20.86 -2.05 -2.17
CA ARG A 302 20.82 -3.24 -3.01
C ARG A 302 21.82 -4.26 -2.51
N ARG A 303 21.51 -5.54 -2.71
CA ARG A 303 22.42 -6.62 -2.39
C ARG A 303 23.62 -6.57 -3.33
N LYS A 304 24.83 -6.53 -2.75
CA LYS A 304 26.10 -6.53 -3.49
C LYS A 304 26.58 -7.95 -3.75
N ASN A 305 26.45 -8.83 -2.74
CA ASN A 305 26.73 -10.26 -2.81
C ASN A 305 25.86 -11.01 -1.79
N THR A 306 26.19 -12.24 -1.45
CA THR A 306 25.39 -13.06 -0.51
C THR A 306 25.22 -12.40 0.85
N ASP A 307 26.25 -11.73 1.38
CA ASP A 307 26.32 -11.26 2.75
C ASP A 307 26.43 -9.73 2.88
N GLU A 308 26.71 -9.02 1.77
CA GLU A 308 26.96 -7.59 1.78
C GLU A 308 25.89 -6.81 1.02
N TRP A 309 25.70 -5.58 1.47
CA TRP A 309 24.84 -4.59 0.82
C TRP A 309 25.66 -3.43 0.28
N GLU A 310 25.19 -2.83 -0.81
CA GLU A 310 25.70 -1.57 -1.32
C GLU A 310 25.42 -0.44 -0.32
N PHE A 311 26.22 0.62 -0.39
CA PHE A 311 25.96 1.83 0.38
C PHE A 311 24.58 2.41 -0.01
N PRO A 312 23.70 2.69 0.97
CA PRO A 312 22.33 3.13 0.69
C PRO A 312 22.27 4.42 -0.12
N GLN A 313 21.51 4.40 -1.20
CA GLN A 313 21.32 5.53 -2.11
C GLN A 313 20.03 6.26 -1.78
N ALA A 314 20.13 7.58 -1.55
CA ALA A 314 18.97 8.40 -1.26
C ALA A 314 17.99 8.45 -2.46
N LEU A 315 16.68 8.37 -2.18
CA LEU A 315 15.66 8.60 -3.19
C LEU A 315 15.48 10.11 -3.45
N ALA A 316 15.51 10.50 -4.71
CA ALA A 316 15.24 11.87 -5.12
C ALA A 316 13.71 12.07 -5.27
N ILE A 317 13.08 12.64 -4.26
CA ILE A 317 11.65 12.96 -4.25
C ILE A 317 11.48 14.44 -4.54
N ASN A 318 10.70 14.77 -5.57
CA ASN A 318 10.47 16.16 -5.97
C ASN A 318 9.70 16.91 -4.87
N ASP A 319 10.12 18.13 -4.54
CA ASP A 319 9.51 18.97 -3.51
C ASP A 319 9.30 18.26 -2.15
N PHE A 320 10.29 17.45 -1.75
CA PHE A 320 10.24 16.74 -0.47
C PHE A 320 10.58 17.68 0.69
N TYR A 321 9.64 17.78 1.63
CA TYR A 321 9.87 18.35 2.96
C TYR A 321 8.97 17.66 3.98
N ASN A 322 9.35 17.68 5.25
CA ASN A 322 8.59 17.17 6.37
C ASN A 322 8.75 18.11 7.56
N GLN A 323 7.65 18.57 8.14
CA GLN A 323 7.63 19.46 9.31
C GLN A 323 7.66 18.67 10.63
N SER A 324 7.30 17.38 10.59
CA SER A 324 7.39 16.49 11.75
C SER A 324 8.85 16.04 11.95
N PRO A 325 9.33 15.85 13.20
CA PRO A 325 10.62 15.22 13.47
C PRO A 325 10.66 13.73 13.11
N TYR A 326 9.50 13.11 12.85
CA TYR A 326 9.36 11.70 12.52
C TYR A 326 8.80 11.53 11.12
N SER A 327 9.18 10.43 10.46
CA SER A 327 8.66 10.04 9.16
C SER A 327 8.76 8.53 8.98
N GLU A 328 7.77 7.93 8.36
CA GLU A 328 7.80 6.52 7.96
C GLU A 328 7.56 6.40 6.46
N TYR A 329 8.08 5.35 5.88
CA TYR A 329 8.03 5.12 4.44
C TYR A 329 7.67 3.66 4.16
N PHE A 330 7.02 3.44 3.02
CA PHE A 330 6.75 2.12 2.49
C PHE A 330 6.84 2.14 0.97
N MET A 331 7.62 1.24 0.38
CA MET A 331 7.67 1.06 -1.07
C MET A 331 6.82 -0.13 -1.47
N ALA A 332 5.89 0.10 -2.38
CA ALA A 332 5.05 -0.97 -2.92
C ALA A 332 5.89 -2.07 -3.59
N ALA A 333 5.36 -3.29 -3.59
CA ALA A 333 6.00 -4.47 -4.15
C ALA A 333 6.45 -4.30 -5.62
N ASN A 334 5.76 -3.45 -6.36
CA ASN A 334 6.06 -3.13 -7.76
C ASN A 334 7.18 -2.09 -7.96
N GLN A 335 7.70 -1.47 -6.90
CA GLN A 335 8.70 -0.41 -6.93
C GLN A 335 8.29 0.85 -7.75
N GLN A 336 7.00 1.07 -7.94
CA GLN A 336 6.46 2.24 -8.66
C GLN A 336 5.74 3.23 -7.74
N VAL A 337 5.42 2.81 -6.52
CA VAL A 337 4.66 3.59 -5.54
C VAL A 337 5.44 3.67 -4.23
N LEU A 338 5.59 4.87 -3.70
CA LEU A 338 6.17 5.17 -2.39
C LEU A 338 5.12 5.84 -1.52
N LEU A 339 4.77 5.20 -0.40
CA LEU A 339 3.93 5.81 0.63
C LEU A 339 4.82 6.45 1.69
N MET A 340 4.33 7.53 2.29
CA MET A 340 5.04 8.31 3.30
C MET A 340 4.06 8.77 4.36
N ALA A 341 4.42 8.64 5.64
CA ALA A 341 3.78 9.29 6.76
C ALA A 341 4.62 10.53 7.12
N ILE A 342 4.19 11.69 6.70
CA ILE A 342 4.91 12.97 6.83
C ILE A 342 3.92 14.11 7.14
N GLN A 343 4.43 15.22 7.64
CA GLN A 343 3.66 16.43 7.86
C GLN A 343 4.05 17.51 6.85
N ARG A 344 3.08 18.02 6.10
CA ARG A 344 3.23 19.08 5.11
C ARG A 344 2.21 20.20 5.35
N ASN A 345 2.30 21.29 4.58
CA ASN A 345 1.34 22.39 4.67
C ASN A 345 -0.10 22.01 4.30
N ASP A 346 -0.26 20.96 3.52
CA ASP A 346 -1.54 20.40 3.08
C ASP A 346 -1.99 19.17 3.90
N SER A 347 -1.33 18.89 5.04
CA SER A 347 -1.78 17.87 5.99
C SER A 347 -3.08 18.27 6.69
N TYR A 348 -3.92 17.29 6.95
CA TYR A 348 -5.15 17.44 7.72
C TYR A 348 -4.85 17.66 9.20
N GLY A 349 -3.83 16.98 9.72
CA GLY A 349 -3.47 17.03 11.12
C GLY A 349 -1.97 17.01 11.37
N GLY A 350 -1.53 16.02 12.10
CA GLY A 350 -0.12 15.75 12.34
C GLY A 350 0.56 15.15 11.09
N ARG A 351 1.06 13.92 11.22
CA ARG A 351 1.55 13.17 10.07
C ARG A 351 0.38 12.57 9.33
N ASP A 352 0.31 12.85 8.04
CA ASP A 352 -0.65 12.29 7.11
C ASP A 352 0.03 11.28 6.18
N LEU A 353 -0.74 10.39 5.59
CA LEU A 353 -0.28 9.49 4.54
C LEU A 353 -0.29 10.20 3.18
N TYR A 354 0.85 10.12 2.52
CA TYR A 354 1.09 10.65 1.17
C TYR A 354 1.56 9.54 0.24
N VAL A 355 1.32 9.72 -1.06
CA VAL A 355 1.81 8.86 -2.13
C VAL A 355 2.70 9.63 -3.09
N SER A 356 3.77 8.99 -3.57
CA SER A 356 4.62 9.48 -4.66
C SER A 356 4.85 8.35 -5.67
N PHE A 357 5.00 8.71 -6.93
CA PHE A 357 5.13 7.78 -8.05
C PHE A 357 6.52 7.90 -8.68
N ARG A 358 7.09 6.76 -9.04
CA ARG A 358 8.36 6.73 -9.77
C ARG A 358 8.20 7.29 -11.16
N GLN A 359 9.11 8.19 -11.55
CA GLN A 359 9.13 8.83 -12.85
C GLN A 359 10.16 8.15 -13.78
N GLU A 360 10.04 8.35 -15.08
CA GLU A 360 10.94 7.76 -16.10
C GLU A 360 12.40 8.18 -15.90
N ASN A 361 12.66 9.40 -15.43
CA ASN A 361 13.99 9.90 -15.12
C ASN A 361 14.59 9.31 -13.82
N GLY A 362 13.87 8.39 -13.14
CA GLY A 362 14.30 7.75 -11.91
C GLY A 362 14.02 8.53 -10.63
N THR A 363 13.49 9.77 -10.71
CA THR A 363 13.04 10.53 -9.54
C THR A 363 11.63 10.08 -9.11
N TRP A 364 11.18 10.61 -7.99
CA TRP A 364 9.82 10.41 -7.48
C TRP A 364 9.00 11.69 -7.61
N SER A 365 7.72 11.56 -7.88
CA SER A 365 6.81 12.70 -8.03
C SER A 365 6.68 13.50 -6.72
N ILE A 366 6.12 14.69 -6.81
CA ILE A 366 5.71 15.48 -5.62
C ILE A 366 4.74 14.62 -4.78
N PRO A 367 4.93 14.53 -3.45
CA PRO A 367 4.02 13.83 -2.56
C PRO A 367 2.59 14.35 -2.65
N ARG A 368 1.63 13.46 -2.81
CA ARG A 368 0.20 13.77 -2.86
C ARG A 368 -0.51 13.15 -1.66
N ASN A 369 -1.29 13.96 -0.93
CA ASN A 369 -2.08 13.53 0.22
C ASN A 369 -3.14 12.49 -0.20
N LEU A 370 -3.35 11.44 0.61
CA LEU A 370 -4.34 10.37 0.32
C LEU A 370 -5.80 10.81 0.55
N GLY A 371 -6.03 11.99 1.11
CA GLY A 371 -7.37 12.57 1.30
C GLY A 371 -8.02 12.20 2.64
N ALA A 372 -9.14 12.86 2.92
CA ALA A 372 -9.84 12.83 4.22
C ALA A 372 -10.51 11.48 4.57
N GLN A 373 -10.56 10.50 3.66
CA GLN A 373 -11.04 9.16 3.98
C GLN A 373 -9.99 8.32 4.72
N VAL A 374 -8.72 8.67 4.57
CA VAL A 374 -7.58 8.03 5.23
C VAL A 374 -7.00 8.94 6.31
N ASN A 375 -6.75 10.20 5.97
CA ASN A 375 -6.09 11.17 6.82
C ASN A 375 -7.09 11.96 7.68
N THR A 376 -6.73 12.22 8.93
CA THR A 376 -7.58 12.87 9.94
C THR A 376 -6.88 14.10 10.54
N ALA A 377 -7.51 14.73 11.53
CA ALA A 377 -6.84 15.74 12.35
C ALA A 377 -5.80 15.15 13.32
N GLY A 378 -5.71 13.83 13.42
CA GLY A 378 -4.72 13.10 14.21
C GLY A 378 -3.41 12.84 13.46
N ASN A 379 -2.86 11.65 13.68
CA ASN A 379 -1.70 11.13 12.97
C ASN A 379 -2.07 9.82 12.29
N GLU A 380 -1.68 9.68 11.05
CA GLU A 380 -1.68 8.42 10.31
C GLU A 380 -0.24 8.02 10.03
N ILE A 381 0.14 6.82 10.47
CA ILE A 381 1.53 6.36 10.46
C ILE A 381 1.67 4.91 9.99
N THR A 382 2.89 4.46 9.81
CA THR A 382 3.28 3.08 9.48
C THR A 382 2.46 2.47 8.33
N PRO A 383 2.37 3.13 7.15
CA PRO A 383 1.62 2.58 6.03
C PRO A 383 2.24 1.27 5.51
N VAL A 384 1.40 0.27 5.23
CA VAL A 384 1.78 -0.99 4.58
C VAL A 384 0.80 -1.27 3.45
N LEU A 385 1.27 -1.17 2.22
CA LEU A 385 0.48 -1.52 1.05
C LEU A 385 0.73 -3.00 0.70
N ALA A 386 -0.33 -3.78 0.71
CA ALA A 386 -0.24 -5.19 0.36
C ALA A 386 0.24 -5.41 -1.08
N ALA A 387 0.69 -6.62 -1.38
CA ALA A 387 1.22 -6.97 -2.70
C ALA A 387 0.17 -6.87 -3.84
N ASP A 388 -1.13 -6.80 -3.50
CA ASP A 388 -2.23 -6.53 -4.44
C ASP A 388 -2.25 -5.07 -4.96
N ASN A 389 -1.40 -4.20 -4.39
CA ASN A 389 -1.29 -2.77 -4.71
C ASN A 389 -2.62 -2.00 -4.49
N ARG A 390 -3.49 -2.50 -3.64
CA ARG A 390 -4.83 -2.00 -3.41
C ARG A 390 -5.21 -1.91 -1.93
N THR A 391 -4.84 -2.91 -1.13
CA THR A 391 -5.17 -2.98 0.29
C THR A 391 -4.09 -2.28 1.12
N LEU A 392 -4.48 -1.24 1.84
CA LEU A 392 -3.61 -0.44 2.71
C LEU A 392 -3.94 -0.74 4.17
N TYR A 393 -2.90 -1.06 4.96
CA TYR A 393 -2.92 -1.09 6.42
C TYR A 393 -2.16 0.13 6.93
N PHE A 394 -2.63 0.72 8.00
CA PHE A 394 -1.99 1.88 8.61
C PHE A 394 -2.44 2.03 10.06
N ALA A 395 -1.70 2.75 10.87
CA ALA A 395 -2.10 3.09 12.22
C ALA A 395 -2.61 4.54 12.27
N SER A 396 -3.67 4.79 13.05
CA SER A 396 -4.26 6.11 13.25
C SER A 396 -4.75 6.30 14.68
N ASN A 397 -4.62 7.53 15.18
CA ASN A 397 -5.25 7.98 16.43
C ASN A 397 -6.41 8.96 16.22
N GLY A 398 -6.82 9.16 14.98
CA GLY A 398 -7.92 10.04 14.61
C GLY A 398 -9.17 9.33 14.13
N ILE A 399 -9.20 8.00 14.14
CA ILE A 399 -10.35 7.16 13.79
C ILE A 399 -10.80 6.39 15.03
N SER A 400 -12.11 6.14 15.16
CA SER A 400 -12.71 5.39 16.27
C SER A 400 -12.01 4.06 16.51
N GLY A 401 -11.50 3.84 17.72
CA GLY A 401 -10.64 2.70 18.06
C GLY A 401 -10.68 2.28 19.52
N TYR A 402 -9.74 1.42 19.91
CA TYR A 402 -9.66 0.84 21.26
C TYR A 402 -8.62 1.55 22.14
N GLY A 403 -7.55 2.09 21.52
CA GLY A 403 -6.39 2.60 22.23
C GLY A 403 -5.93 4.00 21.81
N ASP A 404 -4.69 4.28 22.15
CA ASP A 404 -4.04 5.54 21.77
C ASP A 404 -3.77 5.60 20.27
N MET A 405 -3.43 4.44 19.69
CA MET A 405 -3.18 4.27 18.26
C MET A 405 -3.65 2.87 17.87
N ASP A 406 -4.47 2.76 16.83
CA ASP A 406 -5.00 1.49 16.35
C ASP A 406 -4.61 1.25 14.88
N ILE A 407 -4.58 -0.01 14.47
CA ILE A 407 -4.32 -0.45 13.10
C ILE A 407 -5.63 -0.63 12.35
N TYR A 408 -5.70 -0.02 11.18
CA TYR A 408 -6.85 -0.04 10.27
C TYR A 408 -6.46 -0.64 8.93
N MET A 409 -7.47 -1.15 8.23
CA MET A 409 -7.39 -1.58 6.84
C MET A 409 -8.36 -0.78 5.99
N THR A 410 -7.92 -0.33 4.81
CA THR A 410 -8.77 0.24 3.78
C THR A 410 -8.39 -0.28 2.40
N ARG A 411 -9.26 -0.12 1.41
CA ARG A 411 -9.01 -0.53 0.02
C ARG A 411 -9.14 0.65 -0.92
N ARG A 412 -8.16 0.82 -1.78
CA ARG A 412 -8.17 1.79 -2.86
C ARG A 412 -9.27 1.42 -3.86
N LEU A 413 -10.15 2.36 -4.18
CA LEU A 413 -11.31 2.15 -5.06
C LEU A 413 -11.03 2.49 -6.52
N ASP A 414 -10.09 3.42 -6.78
CA ASP A 414 -9.69 3.84 -8.12
C ASP A 414 -8.21 4.25 -8.19
N ASP A 415 -7.76 4.70 -9.35
CA ASP A 415 -6.36 5.08 -9.58
C ASP A 415 -6.04 6.53 -9.21
N THR A 416 -6.97 7.28 -8.64
CA THR A 416 -6.72 8.64 -8.14
C THR A 416 -5.91 8.66 -6.86
N TRP A 417 -5.88 7.57 -6.07
CA TRP A 417 -5.29 7.48 -4.74
C TRP A 417 -5.92 8.43 -3.71
N GLN A 418 -7.10 8.94 -3.99
CA GLN A 418 -7.89 9.80 -3.09
C GLN A 418 -9.25 9.21 -2.74
N ASN A 419 -9.60 8.08 -3.37
CA ASN A 419 -10.87 7.41 -3.14
C ASN A 419 -10.61 6.03 -2.52
N TRP A 420 -10.98 5.90 -1.24
CA TRP A 420 -10.72 4.73 -0.40
C TRP A 420 -12.02 4.22 0.21
N SER A 421 -12.07 2.95 0.55
CA SER A 421 -13.17 2.42 1.37
C SER A 421 -13.12 3.00 2.78
N GLU A 422 -14.24 3.00 3.51
CA GLU A 422 -14.24 3.35 4.94
C GLU A 422 -13.22 2.45 5.67
N PRO A 423 -12.28 3.02 6.45
CA PRO A 423 -11.30 2.24 7.20
C PRO A 423 -11.97 1.30 8.18
N ILE A 424 -11.46 0.07 8.28
CA ILE A 424 -11.94 -0.98 9.16
C ILE A 424 -10.89 -1.18 10.26
N ASN A 425 -11.26 -0.99 11.52
CA ASN A 425 -10.43 -1.30 12.67
C ASN A 425 -10.21 -2.82 12.76
N LEU A 426 -8.96 -3.27 12.88
CA LEU A 426 -8.65 -4.70 12.90
C LEU A 426 -9.09 -5.40 14.19
N GLY A 427 -9.39 -4.64 15.24
CA GLY A 427 -9.91 -5.16 16.52
C GLY A 427 -8.93 -6.03 17.31
N PRO A 428 -9.33 -6.46 18.51
CA PRO A 428 -8.54 -7.39 19.29
C PRO A 428 -8.39 -8.76 18.59
N PRO A 429 -7.23 -9.41 18.70
CA PRO A 429 -6.09 -9.08 19.55
C PRO A 429 -5.02 -8.20 18.88
N ILE A 430 -5.27 -7.63 17.71
CA ILE A 430 -4.32 -6.77 17.00
C ILE A 430 -4.29 -5.39 17.65
N ASN A 431 -5.47 -4.80 17.87
CA ASN A 431 -5.63 -3.52 18.54
C ASN A 431 -5.98 -3.72 20.01
N THR A 432 -5.34 -2.96 20.88
CA THR A 432 -5.43 -2.99 22.33
C THR A 432 -5.81 -1.62 22.89
N GLU A 433 -5.77 -1.44 24.21
CA GLU A 433 -5.95 -0.13 24.84
C GLU A 433 -4.68 0.75 24.75
N ASP A 434 -3.56 0.18 24.31
CA ASP A 434 -2.26 0.83 24.22
C ASP A 434 -2.00 1.42 22.82
N TRP A 435 -0.71 1.64 22.53
CA TRP A 435 -0.20 2.13 21.25
C TRP A 435 0.08 0.96 20.30
N ASP A 436 -0.83 0.69 19.37
CA ASP A 436 -0.68 -0.34 18.35
C ASP A 436 -0.23 0.28 17.01
N ALA A 437 1.00 -0.03 16.62
CA ALA A 437 1.62 0.41 15.37
C ALA A 437 2.65 -0.65 14.92
N SER A 438 3.41 -0.37 13.85
CA SER A 438 4.46 -1.28 13.36
C SER A 438 3.93 -2.67 12.98
N TYR A 439 2.90 -2.67 12.17
CA TYR A 439 2.26 -3.84 11.60
C TYR A 439 2.82 -4.14 10.22
N THR A 440 3.11 -5.39 9.91
CA THR A 440 3.48 -5.83 8.55
C THR A 440 2.86 -7.17 8.22
N ILE A 441 2.72 -7.49 6.93
CA ILE A 441 2.16 -8.74 6.45
C ILE A 441 3.13 -9.43 5.50
N ASP A 442 3.04 -10.76 5.40
CA ASP A 442 3.76 -11.49 4.37
C ASP A 442 3.15 -11.21 2.98
N ALA A 443 3.90 -11.50 1.92
CA ALA A 443 3.46 -11.24 0.54
C ALA A 443 2.20 -12.03 0.13
N LYS A 444 1.90 -13.12 0.82
CA LYS A 444 0.68 -13.92 0.59
C LYS A 444 -0.53 -13.36 1.33
N GLY A 445 -0.32 -12.44 2.28
CA GLY A 445 -1.36 -11.94 3.16
C GLY A 445 -1.94 -13.00 4.09
N GLU A 446 -1.15 -14.01 4.46
CA GLU A 446 -1.59 -15.10 5.36
C GLU A 446 -1.24 -14.81 6.81
N TYR A 447 -0.10 -14.20 7.07
CA TYR A 447 0.40 -13.87 8.40
C TYR A 447 0.73 -12.39 8.52
N ALA A 448 0.40 -11.83 9.68
CA ALA A 448 0.88 -10.53 10.12
C ALA A 448 1.94 -10.67 11.21
N TYR A 449 2.82 -9.70 11.27
CA TYR A 449 3.84 -9.51 12.31
C TYR A 449 3.63 -8.14 12.94
N LEU A 450 3.66 -8.09 14.26
CA LEU A 450 3.35 -6.90 15.03
C LEU A 450 4.18 -6.82 16.30
N VAL A 451 4.21 -5.65 16.90
CA VAL A 451 4.78 -5.40 18.21
C VAL A 451 3.68 -5.50 19.26
N SER A 452 3.98 -6.06 20.41
CA SER A 452 3.09 -6.05 21.57
C SER A 452 3.85 -5.62 22.82
N TYR A 453 3.17 -4.86 23.68
CA TYR A 453 3.67 -4.35 24.96
C TYR A 453 3.08 -5.08 26.17
N HIS A 454 2.55 -6.29 26.00
CA HIS A 454 1.85 -7.04 27.04
C HIS A 454 2.76 -7.51 28.17
N GLN A 455 2.15 -7.69 29.36
CA GLN A 455 2.81 -8.34 30.50
C GLN A 455 3.20 -9.79 30.12
N GLY A 456 4.47 -10.13 30.40
CA GLY A 456 5.03 -11.45 30.05
C GLY A 456 5.98 -11.42 28.87
N ASN A 457 6.18 -10.27 28.24
CA ASN A 457 7.24 -10.03 27.30
C ASN A 457 8.63 -10.20 27.96
N LYS A 458 9.65 -10.43 27.14
CA LYS A 458 11.04 -10.50 27.64
C LYS A 458 11.62 -9.11 27.82
N GLY A 459 11.45 -8.23 26.81
CA GLY A 459 11.67 -6.80 26.90
C GLY A 459 10.37 -6.07 27.27
N SER A 460 10.30 -4.76 27.09
CA SER A 460 9.03 -4.03 27.16
C SER A 460 8.20 -4.17 25.88
N ALA A 461 8.87 -4.37 24.74
CA ALA A 461 8.27 -4.58 23.44
C ALA A 461 8.85 -5.84 22.77
N ASP A 462 8.00 -6.80 22.44
CA ASP A 462 8.35 -8.06 21.78
C ASP A 462 7.63 -8.21 20.45
N LEU A 463 8.20 -9.02 19.54
CA LEU A 463 7.61 -9.35 18.25
C LEU A 463 6.71 -10.59 18.32
N PHE A 464 5.57 -10.46 17.68
CA PHE A 464 4.57 -11.51 17.57
C PHE A 464 4.14 -11.71 16.12
N ARG A 465 3.54 -12.85 15.85
CA ARG A 465 2.82 -13.10 14.60
C ARG A 465 1.41 -13.61 14.89
N LEU A 466 0.54 -13.42 13.93
CA LEU A 466 -0.79 -14.05 13.92
C LEU A 466 -1.19 -14.42 12.50
N LYS A 467 -2.05 -15.44 12.39
CA LYS A 467 -2.67 -15.80 11.12
C LYS A 467 -3.85 -14.85 10.85
N LEU A 468 -3.85 -14.20 9.69
CA LEU A 468 -4.91 -13.25 9.33
C LEU A 468 -6.25 -13.97 9.07
N ALA A 469 -7.33 -13.42 9.61
CA ALA A 469 -8.69 -13.80 9.24
C ALA A 469 -8.97 -13.39 7.77
N GLN A 470 -9.84 -14.13 7.10
CA GLN A 470 -10.06 -13.94 5.66
C GLN A 470 -10.60 -12.54 5.32
N GLU A 471 -11.39 -11.95 6.21
CA GLU A 471 -12.03 -10.65 6.06
C GLU A 471 -11.04 -9.49 5.97
N ILE A 472 -9.89 -9.64 6.63
CA ILE A 472 -8.82 -8.63 6.69
C ILE A 472 -7.62 -8.97 5.80
N ARG A 473 -7.72 -10.00 4.96
CA ARG A 473 -6.66 -10.33 3.99
C ARG A 473 -6.74 -9.44 2.76
N PRO A 474 -5.57 -9.13 2.17
CA PRO A 474 -5.52 -8.53 0.86
C PRO A 474 -6.05 -9.47 -0.23
N GLU A 475 -6.24 -8.96 -1.44
CA GLU A 475 -6.49 -9.78 -2.61
C GLU A 475 -5.28 -10.69 -2.89
N ARG A 476 -5.55 -11.90 -3.38
CA ARG A 476 -4.49 -12.87 -3.68
C ARG A 476 -3.62 -12.39 -4.83
N VAL A 477 -2.31 -12.58 -4.68
CA VAL A 477 -1.32 -12.35 -5.72
C VAL A 477 -0.59 -13.66 -6.06
N LEU A 478 -0.05 -13.74 -7.26
CA LEU A 478 0.85 -14.82 -7.65
C LEU A 478 2.30 -14.40 -7.41
N LEU A 479 3.04 -15.19 -6.65
CA LEU A 479 4.49 -15.07 -6.52
C LEU A 479 5.16 -15.83 -7.64
N ILE A 480 5.95 -15.13 -8.44
CA ILE A 480 6.78 -15.71 -9.50
C ILE A 480 8.22 -15.60 -9.06
N SER A 481 8.91 -16.71 -9.03
CA SER A 481 10.35 -16.78 -8.76
C SER A 481 11.08 -17.44 -9.91
N GLY A 482 12.40 -17.22 -10.00
CA GLY A 482 13.25 -17.82 -11.02
C GLY A 482 14.66 -17.27 -10.92
N ARG A 483 15.46 -17.57 -11.94
CA ARG A 483 16.82 -17.06 -12.08
C ARG A 483 17.03 -16.47 -13.45
N VAL A 484 17.96 -15.54 -13.54
CA VAL A 484 18.41 -15.00 -14.83
C VAL A 484 19.74 -15.62 -15.17
N PHE A 485 19.81 -16.17 -16.38
CA PHE A 485 20.99 -16.89 -16.87
C PHE A 485 21.50 -16.31 -18.21
N ASN A 486 22.79 -16.43 -18.41
CA ASN A 486 23.39 -16.32 -19.74
C ASN A 486 22.98 -17.55 -20.58
N ALA A 487 22.31 -17.32 -21.71
CA ALA A 487 21.78 -18.38 -22.57
C ALA A 487 22.84 -19.31 -23.16
N GLN A 488 24.10 -18.89 -23.21
CA GLN A 488 25.20 -19.69 -23.76
C GLN A 488 25.95 -20.48 -22.67
N THR A 489 26.23 -19.84 -21.54
CA THR A 489 27.10 -20.41 -20.50
C THR A 489 26.34 -20.97 -19.30
N ASN A 490 25.02 -20.72 -19.20
CA ASN A 490 24.20 -20.99 -18.01
C ASN A 490 24.72 -20.33 -16.73
N ALA A 491 25.61 -19.35 -16.83
CA ALA A 491 26.05 -18.58 -15.68
C ALA A 491 24.92 -17.62 -15.21
N PRO A 492 24.74 -17.43 -13.89
CA PRO A 492 23.79 -16.48 -13.38
C PRO A 492 24.16 -15.04 -13.74
N ILE A 493 23.18 -14.18 -13.95
CA ILE A 493 23.36 -12.78 -14.34
C ILE A 493 22.65 -11.87 -13.36
N ALA A 494 23.35 -10.83 -12.86
CA ALA A 494 22.74 -9.68 -12.25
C ALA A 494 21.93 -8.93 -13.33
N ALA A 495 20.61 -8.86 -13.17
CA ALA A 495 19.73 -8.25 -14.15
C ALA A 495 18.63 -7.45 -13.48
N ARG A 496 18.14 -6.43 -14.17
CA ARG A 496 16.90 -5.75 -13.83
C ARG A 496 15.74 -6.44 -14.52
N ILE A 497 14.72 -6.80 -13.75
CA ILE A 497 13.48 -7.37 -14.27
C ILE A 497 12.45 -6.24 -14.39
N VAL A 498 11.77 -6.16 -15.52
CA VAL A 498 10.67 -5.23 -15.78
C VAL A 498 9.47 -6.05 -16.19
N TYR A 499 8.31 -5.77 -15.62
CA TYR A 499 7.06 -6.41 -16.01
C TYR A 499 6.00 -5.38 -16.35
N THR A 500 5.28 -5.64 -17.44
CA THR A 500 4.27 -4.74 -18.02
C THR A 500 2.94 -5.46 -18.11
N ASN A 501 1.85 -4.74 -17.90
CA ASN A 501 0.51 -5.23 -18.19
C ASN A 501 0.30 -5.24 -19.72
N LEU A 502 -0.06 -6.38 -20.27
CA LEU A 502 -0.23 -6.54 -21.74
C LEU A 502 -1.54 -5.97 -22.26
N ALA A 503 -2.50 -5.60 -21.39
CA ALA A 503 -3.76 -4.99 -21.82
C ALA A 503 -3.59 -3.52 -22.25
N ASP A 504 -2.71 -2.79 -21.57
CA ASP A 504 -2.48 -1.35 -21.76
C ASP A 504 -1.01 -0.99 -22.06
N ASN A 505 -0.11 -1.99 -22.03
CA ASN A 505 1.35 -1.86 -22.17
C ASN A 505 1.99 -0.95 -21.10
N GLN A 506 1.33 -0.75 -19.97
CA GLN A 506 1.88 0.07 -18.89
C GLN A 506 2.84 -0.73 -18.01
N LEU A 507 3.86 -0.03 -17.50
CA LEU A 507 4.81 -0.57 -16.55
C LEU A 507 4.07 -0.95 -15.25
N SER A 508 4.00 -2.25 -14.96
CA SER A 508 3.40 -2.77 -13.73
C SER A 508 4.41 -2.81 -12.58
N GLY A 509 5.70 -2.98 -12.87
CA GLY A 509 6.71 -2.92 -11.84
C GLY A 509 8.10 -3.36 -12.29
N THR A 510 9.03 -3.31 -11.33
CA THR A 510 10.43 -3.72 -11.50
C THR A 510 10.92 -4.57 -10.34
N ALA A 511 11.96 -5.38 -10.56
CA ALA A 511 12.68 -6.14 -9.55
C ALA A 511 14.17 -6.25 -9.95
N ASN A 512 15.03 -6.70 -9.03
CA ASN A 512 16.44 -6.95 -9.33
C ASN A 512 16.78 -8.41 -9.07
N ALA A 513 17.51 -9.02 -9.99
CA ALA A 513 18.08 -10.34 -9.77
C ALA A 513 19.27 -10.25 -8.82
N ASN A 514 19.42 -11.28 -7.99
CA ASN A 514 20.58 -11.41 -7.10
C ASN A 514 21.88 -11.43 -7.91
N PRO A 515 22.86 -10.59 -7.60
CA PRO A 515 24.06 -10.44 -8.40
C PRO A 515 24.95 -11.70 -8.44
N VAL A 516 24.80 -12.62 -7.49
CA VAL A 516 25.59 -13.86 -7.39
C VAL A 516 24.83 -15.05 -7.99
N THR A 517 23.56 -15.19 -7.62
CA THR A 517 22.77 -16.40 -7.93
C THR A 517 21.82 -16.22 -9.12
N GLY A 518 21.64 -14.98 -9.61
CA GLY A 518 20.65 -14.63 -10.61
C GLY A 518 19.20 -14.71 -10.12
N ALA A 519 18.96 -15.10 -8.87
CA ALA A 519 17.63 -15.33 -8.33
C ALA A 519 16.82 -14.04 -8.27
N TYR A 520 15.55 -14.12 -8.65
CA TYR A 520 14.60 -13.01 -8.53
C TYR A 520 13.23 -13.52 -8.07
N GLN A 521 12.42 -12.60 -7.54
CA GLN A 521 11.02 -12.83 -7.22
C GLN A 521 10.22 -11.57 -7.51
N ILE A 522 9.00 -11.74 -8.00
CA ILE A 522 8.01 -10.68 -8.21
C ILE A 522 6.64 -11.13 -7.72
N SER A 523 5.80 -10.15 -7.34
CA SER A 523 4.41 -10.38 -6.97
C SER A 523 3.50 -9.78 -8.04
N LEU A 524 2.61 -10.57 -8.62
CA LEU A 524 1.68 -10.13 -9.66
C LEU A 524 0.23 -10.28 -9.21
N PRO A 525 -0.58 -9.19 -9.27
CA PRO A 525 -2.03 -9.29 -9.15
C PRO A 525 -2.62 -10.27 -10.18
N LEU A 526 -3.67 -10.99 -9.78
CA LEU A 526 -4.39 -11.92 -10.65
C LEU A 526 -5.30 -11.20 -11.65
N LYS A 527 -5.91 -11.94 -12.57
CA LYS A 527 -6.88 -11.49 -13.59
C LYS A 527 -6.31 -10.58 -14.67
N GLN A 528 -5.00 -10.64 -14.89
CA GLN A 528 -4.28 -9.86 -15.91
C GLN A 528 -3.25 -10.73 -16.63
N SER A 529 -2.74 -10.25 -17.76
CA SER A 529 -1.63 -10.87 -18.47
C SER A 529 -0.42 -9.95 -18.48
N TYR A 530 0.77 -10.52 -18.27
CA TYR A 530 2.00 -9.74 -18.11
C TYR A 530 3.07 -10.16 -19.10
N GLY A 531 3.81 -9.17 -19.62
CA GLY A 531 5.12 -9.37 -20.25
C GLY A 531 6.21 -9.20 -19.21
N ILE A 532 7.10 -10.17 -19.07
CA ILE A 532 8.24 -10.12 -18.14
C ILE A 532 9.52 -10.10 -18.95
N ARG A 533 10.41 -9.18 -18.64
CA ARG A 533 11.69 -8.99 -19.32
C ARG A 533 12.81 -8.76 -18.31
N ALA A 534 13.90 -9.51 -18.43
CA ALA A 534 15.16 -9.20 -17.77
C ALA A 534 16.04 -8.34 -18.70
N SER A 535 16.84 -7.43 -18.14
CA SER A 535 17.83 -6.63 -18.87
C SER A 535 19.14 -6.55 -18.08
N ALA A 536 20.26 -6.69 -18.79
CA ALA A 536 21.61 -6.52 -18.26
C ALA A 536 22.50 -5.93 -19.36
N GLU A 537 23.51 -5.15 -18.98
CA GLU A 537 24.48 -4.55 -19.92
C GLU A 537 25.22 -5.65 -20.69
N GLY A 538 25.34 -5.46 -22.00
CA GLY A 538 25.98 -6.45 -22.89
C GLY A 538 25.11 -7.65 -23.27
N PHE A 539 23.80 -7.62 -22.96
CA PHE A 539 22.89 -8.71 -23.25
C PHE A 539 21.62 -8.23 -23.98
N PHE A 540 21.10 -9.07 -24.83
CA PHE A 540 19.79 -8.90 -25.44
C PHE A 540 18.71 -9.52 -24.58
N SER A 541 17.66 -8.74 -24.32
CA SER A 541 16.52 -9.13 -23.50
C SER A 541 15.46 -9.87 -24.31
N LEU A 542 15.06 -11.03 -23.85
CA LEU A 542 13.85 -11.71 -24.31
C LEU A 542 12.68 -11.37 -23.40
N GLU A 543 11.49 -11.26 -23.97
CA GLU A 543 10.26 -11.10 -23.20
C GLU A 543 9.52 -12.42 -23.08
N GLU A 544 9.13 -12.75 -21.87
CA GLU A 544 8.23 -13.87 -21.60
C GLU A 544 6.84 -13.36 -21.23
N ARG A 545 5.82 -14.07 -21.71
CA ARG A 545 4.42 -13.78 -21.41
C ARG A 545 3.90 -14.71 -20.30
N ILE A 546 3.23 -14.12 -19.32
CA ILE A 546 2.51 -14.86 -18.27
C ILE A 546 1.04 -14.43 -18.30
N ASP A 547 0.17 -15.40 -18.51
CA ASP A 547 -1.26 -15.16 -18.53
C ASP A 547 -1.89 -15.60 -17.19
N LEU A 548 -2.36 -14.63 -16.40
CA LEU A 548 -3.07 -14.82 -15.14
C LEU A 548 -4.55 -14.44 -15.25
N SER A 549 -5.10 -14.36 -16.46
CA SER A 549 -6.49 -13.98 -16.68
C SER A 549 -7.50 -14.98 -16.13
N THR A 550 -7.06 -16.23 -15.88
CA THR A 550 -7.89 -17.29 -15.32
C THR A 550 -7.40 -17.72 -13.93
N ASP A 551 -8.32 -18.02 -13.02
CA ASP A 551 -8.02 -18.40 -11.62
C ASP A 551 -7.27 -19.74 -11.47
N SER A 552 -7.10 -20.51 -12.56
CA SER A 552 -6.52 -21.87 -12.51
C SER A 552 -5.02 -21.91 -12.15
N MET A 553 -4.28 -20.83 -12.32
CA MET A 553 -2.84 -20.76 -12.03
C MET A 553 -2.51 -20.27 -10.59
N ALA A 554 -3.48 -19.79 -9.85
CA ALA A 554 -3.26 -19.17 -8.53
C ALA A 554 -2.88 -20.12 -7.39
N ALA A 555 -2.84 -21.44 -7.63
CA ALA A 555 -2.72 -22.45 -6.56
C ALA A 555 -1.27 -22.82 -6.19
N GLN A 556 -0.27 -22.54 -7.01
CA GLN A 556 1.13 -22.90 -6.75
C GLN A 556 2.11 -21.79 -7.16
N PRO A 557 3.25 -21.65 -6.46
CA PRO A 557 4.34 -20.75 -6.89
C PRO A 557 4.77 -21.14 -8.32
N VAL A 558 4.91 -20.11 -9.17
CA VAL A 558 5.36 -20.30 -10.55
C VAL A 558 6.85 -20.02 -10.63
N ILE A 559 7.62 -21.01 -11.12
CA ILE A 559 9.05 -20.83 -11.40
C ILE A 559 9.21 -20.48 -12.87
N ARG A 560 9.93 -19.38 -13.16
CA ARG A 560 10.28 -18.91 -14.50
C ARG A 560 11.73 -18.46 -14.53
N ASP A 561 12.57 -19.23 -15.17
CA ASP A 561 13.94 -18.82 -15.45
C ASP A 561 13.97 -17.97 -16.72
N LEU A 562 14.75 -16.89 -16.71
CA LEU A 562 14.91 -15.97 -17.81
C LEU A 562 16.31 -16.11 -18.40
N PHE A 563 16.40 -16.14 -19.74
CA PHE A 563 17.67 -16.32 -20.43
C PHE A 563 18.01 -15.08 -21.23
N LEU A 564 19.21 -14.54 -21.01
CA LEU A 564 19.74 -13.40 -21.75
C LEU A 564 20.80 -13.84 -22.75
N VAL A 565 20.68 -13.38 -23.97
CA VAL A 565 21.64 -13.70 -25.05
C VAL A 565 22.73 -12.63 -25.07
N PRO A 566 24.03 -13.00 -24.96
CA PRO A 566 25.11 -12.01 -25.01
C PRO A 566 25.15 -11.32 -26.38
N LEU A 567 25.47 -10.02 -26.37
CA LEU A 567 25.65 -9.21 -27.58
C LEU A 567 27.05 -9.42 -28.11
N GLU A 568 27.24 -10.51 -28.85
CA GLU A 568 28.52 -10.89 -29.50
C GLU A 568 28.43 -10.92 -31.01
N GLU A 569 29.52 -10.58 -31.68
CA GLU A 569 29.59 -10.66 -33.14
C GLU A 569 29.36 -12.11 -33.63
N GLY A 570 28.56 -12.27 -34.64
CA GLY A 570 28.15 -13.57 -35.18
C GLY A 570 26.92 -14.18 -34.49
N GLN A 571 26.50 -13.66 -33.32
CA GLN A 571 25.32 -14.16 -32.60
C GLN A 571 24.04 -13.83 -33.36
N ALA A 572 23.20 -14.86 -33.58
CA ALA A 572 21.85 -14.70 -34.13
C ALA A 572 20.79 -14.71 -33.03
N MET A 573 19.85 -13.82 -33.11
CA MET A 573 18.75 -13.67 -32.18
C MET A 573 17.42 -13.64 -32.90
N ARG A 574 16.45 -14.42 -32.40
CA ARG A 574 15.11 -14.46 -32.96
C ARG A 574 14.28 -13.27 -32.46
N LEU A 575 13.56 -12.62 -33.36
CA LEU A 575 12.52 -11.66 -33.07
C LEU A 575 11.21 -12.40 -32.77
N ASN A 576 10.96 -12.76 -31.53
CA ASN A 576 9.90 -13.71 -31.15
C ASN A 576 8.48 -13.22 -31.42
N ASN A 577 8.24 -11.89 -31.37
CA ASN A 577 6.92 -11.30 -31.52
C ASN A 577 6.74 -10.54 -32.83
N VAL A 578 7.55 -10.84 -33.85
CA VAL A 578 7.38 -10.26 -35.19
C VAL A 578 6.53 -11.19 -36.04
N SER A 579 5.34 -10.75 -36.37
CA SER A 579 4.32 -11.47 -37.12
C SER A 579 3.91 -10.70 -38.38
N PHE A 580 3.49 -11.44 -39.40
CA PHE A 580 3.04 -10.89 -40.68
C PHE A 580 1.63 -11.40 -40.98
N GLU A 581 0.88 -10.68 -41.81
CA GLU A 581 -0.33 -11.21 -42.41
C GLU A 581 -0.01 -12.49 -43.19
N GLN A 582 -0.95 -13.43 -43.18
CA GLN A 582 -0.74 -14.74 -43.81
C GLN A 582 -0.41 -14.60 -45.31
N GLY A 583 0.70 -15.18 -45.72
CA GLY A 583 1.13 -15.16 -47.13
C GLY A 583 1.69 -13.82 -47.63
N THR A 584 1.82 -12.82 -46.76
CA THR A 584 2.31 -11.47 -47.11
C THR A 584 3.53 -11.07 -46.33
N ALA A 585 4.08 -9.89 -46.63
CA ALA A 585 5.15 -9.24 -45.89
C ALA A 585 4.65 -8.04 -45.06
N THR A 586 3.34 -7.89 -44.93
CA THR A 586 2.72 -6.81 -44.12
C THR A 586 2.87 -7.13 -42.64
N LEU A 587 3.52 -6.24 -41.87
CA LEU A 587 3.70 -6.38 -40.43
C LEU A 587 2.36 -6.21 -39.68
N LEU A 588 2.08 -7.10 -38.74
CA LEU A 588 0.96 -6.97 -37.84
C LEU A 588 1.27 -5.99 -36.69
N PRO A 589 0.26 -5.31 -36.12
CA PRO A 589 0.45 -4.29 -35.09
C PRO A 589 1.26 -4.73 -33.86
N GLU A 590 1.12 -5.97 -33.43
CA GLU A 590 1.87 -6.56 -32.31
C GLU A 590 3.39 -6.61 -32.56
N SER A 591 3.83 -6.61 -33.83
CA SER A 591 5.25 -6.65 -34.20
C SER A 591 6.01 -5.37 -33.82
N PHE A 592 5.33 -4.23 -33.80
CA PHE A 592 6.00 -2.95 -33.60
C PHE A 592 6.61 -2.80 -32.20
N THR A 593 6.10 -3.49 -31.20
CA THR A 593 6.67 -3.48 -29.85
C THR A 593 8.08 -4.10 -29.86
N GLU A 594 8.25 -5.24 -30.53
CA GLU A 594 9.54 -5.92 -30.64
C GLU A 594 10.53 -5.13 -31.53
N LEU A 595 10.05 -4.54 -32.63
CA LEU A 595 10.88 -3.70 -33.48
C LEU A 595 11.36 -2.43 -32.79
N ARG A 596 10.52 -1.77 -31.98
CA ARG A 596 10.95 -0.64 -31.13
C ARG A 596 12.02 -1.02 -30.12
N ARG A 597 12.01 -2.25 -29.61
CA ARG A 597 13.07 -2.76 -28.74
C ARG A 597 14.41 -2.89 -29.50
N LEU A 598 14.37 -3.43 -30.74
CA LEU A 598 15.55 -3.49 -31.55
C LEU A 598 16.09 -2.10 -31.86
N ILE A 599 15.21 -1.12 -32.12
CA ILE A 599 15.59 0.29 -32.30
C ILE A 599 16.27 0.82 -31.04
N SER A 600 15.68 0.59 -29.84
CA SER A 600 16.25 1.02 -28.56
C SER A 600 17.65 0.42 -28.34
N LEU A 601 17.82 -0.89 -28.64
CA LEU A 601 19.10 -1.56 -28.55
C LEU A 601 20.12 -0.93 -29.51
N MET A 602 19.75 -0.70 -30.77
CA MET A 602 20.64 -0.10 -31.74
C MET A 602 21.00 1.36 -31.45
N ASN A 603 20.13 2.08 -30.70
CA ASN A 603 20.42 3.43 -30.22
C ASN A 603 21.33 3.42 -28.97
N GLU A 604 21.18 2.43 -28.09
CA GLU A 604 22.09 2.20 -26.96
C GLU A 604 23.51 1.83 -27.43
N TYR A 605 23.61 1.10 -28.54
CA TYR A 605 24.88 0.73 -29.19
C TYR A 605 25.02 1.39 -30.58
N PRO A 606 25.44 2.67 -30.66
CA PRO A 606 25.43 3.43 -31.93
C PRO A 606 26.32 2.84 -33.06
N ALA A 607 27.34 2.07 -32.70
CA ALA A 607 28.22 1.40 -33.67
C ALA A 607 27.73 0.00 -34.11
N MET A 608 26.65 -0.52 -33.46
CA MET A 608 26.12 -1.85 -33.75
C MET A 608 25.63 -1.95 -35.22
N GLU A 609 26.09 -2.98 -35.93
CA GLU A 609 25.58 -3.37 -37.23
C GLU A 609 24.90 -4.74 -37.13
N ILE A 610 23.75 -4.88 -37.78
CA ILE A 610 22.99 -6.13 -37.80
C ILE A 610 22.70 -6.61 -39.19
N ARG A 611 22.43 -7.92 -39.31
CA ARG A 611 21.85 -8.53 -40.50
C ARG A 611 20.51 -9.17 -40.14
N LEU A 612 19.44 -8.73 -40.77
CA LEU A 612 18.12 -9.34 -40.68
C LEU A 612 18.06 -10.59 -41.55
N GLU A 613 17.72 -11.73 -40.98
CA GLU A 613 17.66 -13.04 -41.63
C GLU A 613 16.19 -13.53 -41.67
N GLY A 614 15.64 -13.73 -42.88
CA GLY A 614 14.24 -14.11 -43.08
C GLY A 614 14.07 -15.59 -43.42
N HIS A 615 13.14 -16.27 -42.72
CA HIS A 615 12.86 -17.69 -42.89
C HIS A 615 11.36 -17.94 -43.10
N THR A 616 11.02 -19.01 -43.83
CA THR A 616 9.68 -19.54 -43.99
C THR A 616 9.62 -20.99 -43.49
N ASP A 617 8.43 -21.54 -43.40
CA ASP A 617 8.29 -23.00 -43.29
C ASP A 617 8.65 -23.70 -44.58
N VAL A 618 8.62 -25.03 -44.56
CA VAL A 618 9.04 -25.88 -45.67
C VAL A 618 7.92 -26.16 -46.70
N GLU A 619 6.73 -25.57 -46.48
CA GLU A 619 5.60 -25.76 -47.40
C GLU A 619 5.62 -24.76 -48.56
N GLY A 620 5.06 -25.19 -49.69
CA GLY A 620 4.92 -24.34 -50.87
C GLY A 620 6.13 -24.34 -51.80
N ASN A 621 6.10 -23.38 -52.71
CA ASN A 621 7.17 -23.25 -53.74
C ASN A 621 8.42 -22.58 -53.13
N PRO A 622 9.61 -23.21 -53.21
CA PRO A 622 10.85 -22.66 -52.63
C PRO A 622 11.22 -21.27 -53.16
N MET A 623 10.95 -20.98 -54.47
CA MET A 623 11.23 -19.66 -55.05
C MET A 623 10.31 -18.57 -54.44
N LEU A 624 9.02 -18.89 -54.26
CA LEU A 624 8.06 -17.97 -53.61
C LEU A 624 8.41 -17.75 -52.14
N ASN A 625 8.82 -18.81 -51.45
CA ASN A 625 9.28 -18.72 -50.05
C ASN A 625 10.55 -17.85 -49.93
N MET A 626 11.48 -17.97 -50.87
CA MET A 626 12.66 -17.10 -50.91
C MET A 626 12.27 -15.63 -51.12
N GLN A 627 11.38 -15.38 -52.08
CA GLN A 627 10.88 -14.03 -52.37
C GLN A 627 10.13 -13.42 -51.14
N LEU A 628 9.22 -14.19 -50.55
CA LEU A 628 8.46 -13.76 -49.38
C LEU A 628 9.37 -13.42 -48.18
N SER A 629 10.36 -14.27 -47.91
CA SER A 629 11.33 -14.01 -46.83
C SER A 629 12.18 -12.76 -47.11
N LYS A 630 12.52 -12.47 -48.36
CA LYS A 630 13.23 -11.26 -48.75
C LYS A 630 12.37 -10.01 -48.53
N GLU A 631 11.12 -10.03 -48.94
CA GLU A 631 10.20 -8.92 -48.77
C GLU A 631 9.99 -8.61 -47.30
N ARG A 632 9.85 -9.64 -46.43
CA ARG A 632 9.68 -9.50 -45.00
C ARG A 632 10.84 -8.78 -44.33
N VAL A 633 12.08 -9.18 -44.59
CA VAL A 633 13.26 -8.51 -44.02
C VAL A 633 13.47 -7.10 -44.58
N GLN A 634 13.07 -6.84 -45.83
CA GLN A 634 13.10 -5.48 -46.38
C GLN A 634 12.09 -4.57 -45.72
N ASN A 635 10.87 -5.04 -45.43
CA ASN A 635 9.86 -4.24 -44.73
C ASN A 635 10.29 -3.91 -43.30
N ILE A 636 10.92 -4.86 -42.60
CA ILE A 636 11.51 -4.58 -41.29
C ILE A 636 12.63 -3.55 -41.39
N LYS A 637 13.57 -3.72 -42.35
CA LYS A 637 14.65 -2.75 -42.58
C LYS A 637 14.09 -1.35 -42.84
N GLN A 638 13.07 -1.24 -43.69
CA GLN A 638 12.42 0.02 -44.02
C GLN A 638 11.79 0.67 -42.76
N TYR A 639 11.13 -0.13 -41.94
CA TYR A 639 10.56 0.35 -40.67
C TYR A 639 11.65 0.89 -39.74
N LEU A 640 12.73 0.13 -39.49
CA LEU A 640 13.85 0.56 -38.65
C LEU A 640 14.50 1.85 -39.17
N THR A 641 14.63 1.96 -40.50
CA THR A 641 15.22 3.16 -41.14
C THR A 641 14.31 4.38 -41.00
N ASN A 642 13.01 4.20 -41.15
CA ASN A 642 12.03 5.27 -40.96
C ASN A 642 12.00 5.79 -39.50
N GLU A 643 12.31 4.91 -38.56
CA GLU A 643 12.43 5.22 -37.12
C GLU A 643 13.82 5.75 -36.72
N GLY A 644 14.68 6.06 -37.69
CA GLY A 644 15.94 6.77 -37.48
C GLY A 644 17.21 5.94 -37.41
N ILE A 645 17.15 4.60 -37.59
CA ILE A 645 18.35 3.78 -37.66
C ILE A 645 19.01 3.93 -39.05
N ALA A 646 20.29 4.32 -39.05
CA ALA A 646 21.04 4.51 -40.31
C ALA A 646 21.04 3.23 -41.18
N GLU A 647 20.66 3.33 -42.44
CA GLU A 647 20.47 2.20 -43.34
C GLU A 647 21.73 1.32 -43.48
N ILE A 648 22.92 1.92 -43.47
CA ILE A 648 24.20 1.23 -43.55
C ILE A 648 24.42 0.24 -42.40
N ARG A 649 23.79 0.44 -41.29
CA ARG A 649 23.87 -0.43 -40.09
C ARG A 649 23.00 -1.69 -40.21
N ILE A 650 22.13 -1.78 -41.27
CA ILE A 650 21.16 -2.87 -41.41
C ILE A 650 21.40 -3.58 -42.75
N LYS A 651 21.96 -4.78 -42.70
CA LYS A 651 22.01 -5.71 -43.83
C LYS A 651 20.84 -6.67 -43.82
N THR A 652 20.46 -7.23 -44.94
CA THR A 652 19.37 -8.20 -45.07
C THR A 652 19.82 -9.44 -45.83
N GLU A 653 19.36 -10.61 -45.38
CA GLU A 653 19.59 -11.89 -46.07
C GLU A 653 18.31 -12.73 -45.97
N ALA A 654 17.92 -13.35 -47.08
CA ALA A 654 16.75 -14.21 -47.17
C ALA A 654 17.19 -15.67 -47.30
N PHE A 655 16.55 -16.54 -46.52
CA PHE A 655 16.83 -17.99 -46.58
C PHE A 655 15.60 -18.81 -47.03
N GLY A 656 14.40 -18.21 -47.06
CA GLY A 656 13.19 -18.95 -47.39
C GLY A 656 13.06 -20.20 -46.52
N SER A 657 12.81 -21.34 -47.14
CA SER A 657 12.70 -22.65 -46.50
C SER A 657 14.01 -23.45 -46.40
N THR A 658 15.18 -22.83 -46.72
CA THR A 658 16.48 -23.59 -46.81
C THR A 658 17.12 -23.87 -45.46
N ARG A 659 16.75 -23.11 -44.40
CA ARG A 659 17.29 -23.24 -43.03
C ARG A 659 16.17 -23.47 -41.99
N PRO A 660 15.44 -24.60 -42.06
CA PRO A 660 14.41 -24.89 -41.06
C PRO A 660 15.03 -25.26 -39.72
N LEU A 661 14.40 -24.81 -38.61
CA LEU A 661 14.73 -25.24 -37.23
C LEU A 661 14.24 -26.67 -37.00
N THR A 662 13.11 -27.02 -37.59
CA THR A 662 12.52 -28.35 -37.54
C THR A 662 11.94 -28.72 -38.90
N ARG A 663 12.01 -30.01 -39.25
CA ARG A 663 11.44 -30.55 -40.49
C ARG A 663 10.04 -31.15 -40.30
N SER A 664 9.53 -31.14 -39.07
CA SER A 664 8.17 -31.57 -38.80
C SER A 664 7.14 -30.65 -39.47
N ARG A 665 6.00 -31.24 -39.88
CA ARG A 665 4.95 -30.54 -40.66
C ARG A 665 3.74 -30.13 -39.78
N ASP A 666 3.80 -30.39 -38.47
CA ASP A 666 2.77 -29.89 -37.54
C ASP A 666 2.79 -28.36 -37.44
N GLU A 667 1.66 -27.77 -37.10
CA GLU A 667 1.53 -26.30 -37.12
C GLU A 667 2.46 -25.60 -36.12
N ALA A 668 2.76 -26.22 -34.98
CA ALA A 668 3.71 -25.67 -34.01
C ALA A 668 5.13 -25.57 -34.60
N SER A 669 5.57 -26.63 -35.31
CA SER A 669 6.86 -26.68 -36.02
C SER A 669 6.93 -25.68 -37.16
N LYS A 670 5.85 -25.51 -37.95
CA LYS A 670 5.76 -24.49 -38.98
C LYS A 670 5.91 -23.09 -38.41
N LYS A 671 5.22 -22.80 -37.27
CA LYS A 671 5.33 -21.52 -36.57
C LYS A 671 6.76 -21.23 -36.11
N LEU A 672 7.53 -22.25 -35.71
CA LEU A 672 8.95 -22.09 -35.37
C LEU A 672 9.79 -21.71 -36.58
N ASN A 673 9.48 -22.26 -37.74
CA ASN A 673 10.22 -22.02 -38.98
C ASN A 673 9.88 -20.64 -39.60
N ARG A 674 8.62 -20.18 -39.51
CA ARG A 674 8.19 -18.83 -39.94
C ARG A 674 8.74 -17.79 -38.97
N ARG A 675 9.99 -17.36 -39.13
CA ARG A 675 10.68 -16.47 -38.23
C ARG A 675 11.54 -15.44 -38.93
N VAL A 676 11.83 -14.37 -38.22
CA VAL A 676 12.90 -13.43 -38.55
C VAL A 676 13.91 -13.44 -37.41
N GLU A 677 15.18 -13.52 -37.76
CA GLU A 677 16.31 -13.40 -36.85
C GLU A 677 17.10 -12.14 -37.22
N PHE A 678 17.79 -11.55 -36.23
CA PHE A 678 18.87 -10.62 -36.55
C PHE A 678 20.19 -11.18 -36.03
N ARG A 679 21.21 -11.03 -36.84
CA ARG A 679 22.58 -11.42 -36.51
C ARG A 679 23.42 -10.17 -36.26
N ILE A 680 24.16 -10.15 -35.18
CA ILE A 680 25.10 -9.08 -34.90
C ILE A 680 26.31 -9.22 -35.79
N LEU A 681 26.61 -8.19 -36.58
CA LEU A 681 27.78 -8.12 -37.42
C LEU A 681 28.93 -7.37 -36.76
N LYS A 682 28.57 -6.41 -35.91
CA LYS A 682 29.50 -5.57 -35.14
C LYS A 682 28.77 -5.03 -33.89
N VAL A 683 29.45 -4.93 -32.74
CA VAL A 683 28.89 -4.38 -31.52
C VAL A 683 29.42 -2.97 -31.25
N LYS A 684 30.75 -2.78 -31.30
CA LYS A 684 31.46 -1.53 -30.97
C LYS A 684 32.19 -0.95 -32.18
#